data_a2a63fb5fde763450be06211dd0658ab
#
_entry.id   a2a63fb5fde763450be06211dd0658ab
#
_cell.length_a   1.000
_cell.length_b   1.000
_cell.length_c   1.000
_cell.angle_alpha   90.00
_cell.angle_beta   90.00
_cell.angle_gamma   90.00
#
_symmetry.space_group_name_H-M   'P 1'
#
loop_
_entity.id
_entity.type
_entity.pdbx_description
1 polymer ?
#
loop_
_entity_poly.entity_id
_entity_poly.type
_entity_poly.pdbx_seq_one_letter_code
_entity_poly.pdbx_strand_id
1 'polypeptide(L)'
;MMHPKGVWISDRYDVSMIVMRTRVITVVILGLASWGMAQENPLTRAQVDFFEKKIRPMLVQNCYKCHSAKSEKLKGELLLDTKVGTRRGGESGPAVVPGNLKESLLIESVRWSDEDLQMPPKKKLSAAQITALERWVQMGAPDPRTGGGATPIKREIDIEAGKKFWAFQPVKAFLPKVKNQSWARTNIDRHVLAGLEAKGLRPVADAAKRTLIRRAYFDLTGLPPAPEAVQKFLDDKSPEAFLKVVDQLLASPQFGERWGRHWLDVARYAESNGMERNAAFPHAWRYRDYVIDSFNTDKPFDQFIREQVAGDLLPGKNTDERHIATGFLALGPKSLNNGNVREFKMDVVDEQLDATTRAFMGLTVACARCHDHKFDPIPTEDYYAMAGIFTSTQTLFGGATGGGIRQQTRLIELQEGRNTKQVAKPKPVDNTRKLAELRKRQKAIAIETRKIQKQLKAKAKTDPRFKELAQERKKNAVLIRKLAGSAKKGGKPKQAGPLAMGVAEGKPADIKVHIRGNVGTQGKLTARGFPRVMDFNGPKVDPKQSGRQQLAEWIAHQNNPLTARVFANRVWHHLFGRGIVSTVDNFGKTGERPSNPALLDHLAASFVANGWSVKKLIRQIVLSRTYQLSTTHHAANFKADPDNTLFWKMNQRRLDAESMRDTMLAAAGQLNPSPYQGSVLTQVGGVNLGRELANLTKLQNVQLDHRSIYLPVARQAVPEVLKAFDFAEPSIIVGRREITTVPTQALFLLNSEFILKQSRAMAERVLKTPGERNRIDLAFQLAFARPATTDEQARTSAFLAEGAGGSKGVELQVWATFCQALLASAEFRYIN
;
A
#
# COMPACT_ATOMS: atom_id res chain seq x y z
N MET A 1 -7.36 48.96 -14.44
CA MET A 1 -6.88 50.35 -14.65
C MET A 1 -5.53 50.49 -14.00
N MET A 2 -4.55 50.78 -14.84
CA MET A 2 -3.29 51.51 -14.63
C MET A 2 -2.26 51.09 -13.56
N HIS A 3 -1.13 50.64 -14.04
CA HIS A 3 0.24 50.90 -13.58
C HIS A 3 0.51 52.44 -13.51
N PRO A 4 1.57 53.00 -12.84
CA PRO A 4 2.95 52.72 -13.27
C PRO A 4 4.11 52.93 -12.22
N LYS A 5 5.33 52.45 -12.66
CA LYS A 5 6.72 53.06 -12.53
C LYS A 5 7.29 53.27 -11.12
N GLY A 6 8.44 52.84 -10.70
CA GLY A 6 9.76 52.74 -11.29
C GLY A 6 10.73 53.66 -10.54
N VAL A 7 11.90 53.24 -10.19
CA VAL A 7 13.14 54.04 -10.16
C VAL A 7 14.32 53.17 -9.69
N TRP A 8 15.37 53.28 -10.46
CA TRP A 8 16.74 52.78 -10.26
C TRP A 8 17.54 53.66 -9.32
N ILE A 9 18.47 53.11 -8.55
CA ILE A 9 19.74 53.78 -8.21
C ILE A 9 20.87 52.74 -8.20
N SER A 10 21.86 52.98 -9.01
CA SER A 10 23.20 52.42 -9.08
C SER A 10 24.10 53.04 -8.02
N ASP A 11 25.07 52.30 -7.52
CA ASP A 11 26.37 52.89 -7.23
C ASP A 11 27.49 51.86 -7.44
N ARG A 12 28.40 52.30 -8.28
CA ARG A 12 29.73 51.75 -8.58
C ARG A 12 30.68 52.11 -7.45
N TYR A 13 31.67 51.29 -7.18
CA TYR A 13 33.05 51.77 -6.90
C TYR A 13 34.09 50.86 -7.56
N ASP A 14 35.12 51.52 -7.95
CA ASP A 14 36.10 51.31 -9.00
C ASP A 14 37.46 50.89 -8.42
N VAL A 15 38.19 50.03 -9.14
CA VAL A 15 39.59 50.06 -9.57
C VAL A 15 40.73 50.27 -8.51
N SER A 16 41.66 49.37 -8.42
CA SER A 16 43.01 49.49 -9.10
C SER A 16 44.09 48.67 -8.36
N MET A 17 44.79 47.91 -9.16
CA MET A 17 46.22 47.71 -9.37
C MET A 17 47.15 47.52 -8.18
N ILE A 18 47.98 46.51 -8.28
CA ILE A 18 49.47 46.61 -8.40
C ILE A 18 50.09 45.30 -8.94
N VAL A 19 50.96 45.45 -9.90
CA VAL A 19 51.80 44.49 -10.63
C VAL A 19 53.13 44.30 -9.86
N MET A 20 53.69 43.06 -9.81
CA MET A 20 55.13 42.82 -10.15
C MET A 20 55.57 41.36 -10.05
N ARG A 21 55.88 40.79 -11.20
CA ARG A 21 57.04 39.96 -11.59
C ARG A 21 57.76 39.08 -10.56
N THR A 22 57.91 37.81 -10.87
CA THR A 22 59.29 37.22 -11.12
C THR A 22 59.12 35.88 -11.94
N ARG A 23 59.94 35.72 -12.97
CA ARG A 23 60.10 34.58 -13.85
C ARG A 23 60.96 33.53 -13.16
N VAL A 24 60.53 32.22 -13.22
CA VAL A 24 61.51 31.10 -13.27
C VAL A 24 60.99 30.11 -14.35
N ILE A 25 61.86 29.85 -15.28
CA ILE A 25 61.70 28.87 -16.37
C ILE A 25 62.03 27.50 -15.82
N THR A 26 61.08 26.55 -15.93
CA THR A 26 61.43 25.12 -15.86
C THR A 26 60.74 24.43 -17.03
N VAL A 27 61.53 23.95 -17.97
CA VAL A 27 61.14 23.13 -19.10
C VAL A 27 60.81 21.75 -18.58
N VAL A 28 59.52 21.31 -18.66
CA VAL A 28 59.12 19.92 -18.53
C VAL A 28 58.43 19.50 -19.82
N ILE A 29 59.02 18.52 -20.48
CA ILE A 29 58.46 17.84 -21.66
C ILE A 29 57.19 17.15 -21.28
N LEU A 30 56.04 17.68 -21.68
CA LEU A 30 54.71 17.01 -21.58
C LEU A 30 54.41 16.40 -22.93
N GLY A 31 54.45 15.06 -22.97
CA GLY A 31 53.89 14.30 -24.08
C GLY A 31 52.43 14.63 -24.27
N LEU A 32 52.09 15.25 -25.39
CA LEU A 32 50.73 15.47 -25.86
C LEU A 32 50.08 14.14 -26.20
N ALA A 33 49.31 13.61 -25.24
CA ALA A 33 48.25 12.70 -25.61
C ALA A 33 47.11 13.52 -26.21
N SER A 34 47.17 13.70 -27.53
CA SER A 34 46.06 14.25 -28.31
C SER A 34 44.87 13.33 -28.21
N TRP A 35 43.88 13.68 -27.39
CA TRP A 35 42.54 13.19 -27.56
C TRP A 35 42.08 13.70 -28.93
N GLY A 36 42.12 12.81 -29.92
CA GLY A 36 41.55 13.04 -31.23
C GLY A 36 40.05 13.25 -31.10
N MET A 37 39.57 14.47 -31.13
CA MET A 37 38.23 14.77 -31.62
C MET A 37 38.16 14.19 -33.02
N ALA A 38 37.43 13.09 -33.20
CA ALA A 38 37.15 12.56 -34.52
C ALA A 38 36.48 13.69 -35.32
N GLN A 39 37.20 14.32 -36.19
CA GLN A 39 36.70 15.30 -37.14
C GLN A 39 35.73 14.54 -38.07
N GLU A 40 34.42 14.82 -37.91
CA GLU A 40 33.42 14.20 -38.82
C GLU A 40 33.80 14.54 -40.25
N ASN A 41 34.06 13.54 -41.06
CA ASN A 41 34.30 13.75 -42.49
C ASN A 41 33.10 14.52 -43.09
N PRO A 42 33.35 15.50 -43.99
CA PRO A 42 32.28 16.25 -44.60
C PRO A 42 31.31 15.29 -45.31
N LEU A 43 30.00 15.48 -45.11
CA LEU A 43 28.98 14.63 -45.70
C LEU A 43 29.02 14.70 -47.26
N THR A 44 28.98 13.54 -47.87
CA THR A 44 28.87 13.50 -49.34
C THR A 44 27.51 14.00 -49.79
N ARG A 45 27.43 14.53 -51.02
CA ARG A 45 26.14 14.96 -51.61
C ARG A 45 25.09 13.87 -51.62
N ALA A 46 25.46 12.61 -51.84
CA ALA A 46 24.56 11.45 -51.79
C ALA A 46 24.00 11.20 -50.40
N GLN A 47 24.78 11.39 -49.36
CA GLN A 47 24.33 11.26 -47.95
C GLN A 47 23.37 12.37 -47.56
N VAL A 48 23.64 13.60 -47.96
CA VAL A 48 22.75 14.76 -47.74
C VAL A 48 21.42 14.55 -48.50
N ASP A 49 21.47 14.15 -49.76
CA ASP A 49 20.29 13.89 -50.56
C ASP A 49 19.44 12.75 -50.01
N PHE A 50 20.05 11.71 -49.49
CA PHE A 50 19.33 10.59 -48.86
C PHE A 50 18.58 11.06 -47.60
N PHE A 51 19.26 11.84 -46.75
CA PHE A 51 18.65 12.38 -45.54
C PHE A 51 17.47 13.32 -45.89
N GLU A 52 17.71 14.29 -46.78
CA GLU A 52 16.71 15.34 -47.09
C GLU A 52 15.49 14.78 -47.86
N LYS A 53 15.69 13.81 -48.75
CA LYS A 53 14.60 13.26 -49.60
C LYS A 53 13.90 12.06 -48.98
N LYS A 54 14.54 11.29 -48.05
CA LYS A 54 13.96 10.06 -47.50
C LYS A 54 13.74 10.12 -45.99
N ILE A 55 14.70 10.63 -45.23
CA ILE A 55 14.67 10.56 -43.75
C ILE A 55 13.92 11.76 -43.15
N ARG A 56 14.31 13.00 -43.49
CA ARG A 56 13.67 14.20 -42.93
C ARG A 56 12.15 14.25 -43.18
N PRO A 57 11.63 14.01 -44.35
CA PRO A 57 10.17 14.04 -44.57
C PRO A 57 9.44 13.01 -43.73
N MET A 58 10.03 11.83 -43.55
CA MET A 58 9.48 10.76 -42.70
C MET A 58 9.43 11.17 -41.23
N LEU A 59 10.51 11.74 -40.68
CA LEU A 59 10.56 12.25 -39.33
C LEU A 59 9.55 13.38 -39.11
N VAL A 60 9.42 14.30 -40.06
CA VAL A 60 8.44 15.40 -40.03
C VAL A 60 7.01 14.87 -39.94
N GLN A 61 6.66 13.91 -40.80
CA GLN A 61 5.30 13.41 -40.93
C GLN A 61 4.88 12.53 -39.74
N ASN A 62 5.82 11.73 -39.18
CA ASN A 62 5.45 10.68 -38.24
C ASN A 62 5.96 10.91 -36.79
N CYS A 63 6.94 11.80 -36.58
CA CYS A 63 7.64 11.93 -35.30
C CYS A 63 7.57 13.35 -34.69
N TYR A 64 7.69 14.43 -35.51
CA TYR A 64 7.86 15.80 -34.98
C TYR A 64 6.66 16.35 -34.24
N LYS A 65 5.44 15.84 -34.49
CA LYS A 65 4.25 16.24 -33.71
C LYS A 65 4.45 16.04 -32.18
N CYS A 66 5.24 15.04 -31.79
CA CYS A 66 5.48 14.70 -30.37
C CYS A 66 6.95 14.86 -29.96
N HIS A 67 7.88 14.85 -30.91
CA HIS A 67 9.34 14.80 -30.66
C HIS A 67 10.10 15.93 -31.40
N SER A 68 9.65 17.15 -31.22
CA SER A 68 10.33 18.35 -31.75
C SER A 68 10.23 19.52 -30.78
N ALA A 69 11.10 20.51 -30.93
CA ALA A 69 11.07 21.73 -30.13
C ALA A 69 9.73 22.52 -30.25
N LYS A 70 8.95 22.27 -31.33
CA LYS A 70 7.65 22.91 -31.59
C LYS A 70 6.46 22.09 -31.09
N SER A 71 6.68 20.93 -30.42
CA SER A 71 5.61 20.10 -29.86
C SER A 71 4.94 20.82 -28.69
N GLU A 72 3.60 20.82 -28.63
CA GLU A 72 2.84 21.34 -27.47
C GLU A 72 3.25 20.66 -26.16
N LYS A 73 3.57 19.38 -26.23
CA LYS A 73 4.10 18.57 -25.13
C LYS A 73 5.20 17.65 -25.67
N LEU A 74 6.45 17.98 -25.37
CA LEU A 74 7.58 17.11 -25.72
C LEU A 74 7.49 15.79 -24.98
N LYS A 75 7.36 14.68 -25.71
CA LYS A 75 7.23 13.34 -25.12
C LYS A 75 8.59 12.67 -25.02
N GLY A 76 8.88 12.08 -23.82
CA GLY A 76 10.12 11.37 -23.57
C GLY A 76 11.37 12.24 -23.65
N GLU A 77 11.24 13.56 -23.51
CA GLU A 77 12.32 14.56 -23.67
C GLU A 77 13.14 14.39 -24.96
N LEU A 78 12.56 13.71 -25.97
CA LEU A 78 13.20 13.35 -27.23
C LEU A 78 12.99 14.43 -28.30
N LEU A 79 14.09 14.98 -28.81
CA LEU A 79 14.12 15.90 -29.93
C LEU A 79 14.64 15.19 -31.19
N LEU A 80 13.76 14.87 -32.14
CA LEU A 80 14.14 14.29 -33.43
C LEU A 80 14.28 15.33 -34.55
N ASP A 81 14.03 16.60 -34.25
CA ASP A 81 14.14 17.73 -35.17
C ASP A 81 15.56 18.33 -35.26
N THR A 82 16.51 17.82 -34.48
CA THR A 82 17.92 18.23 -34.51
C THR A 82 18.87 17.03 -34.56
N LYS A 83 20.06 17.19 -35.16
CA LYS A 83 21.13 16.16 -35.19
C LYS A 83 21.54 15.80 -33.77
N VAL A 84 21.79 16.80 -32.93
CA VAL A 84 22.19 16.61 -31.54
C VAL A 84 21.13 15.90 -30.75
N GLY A 85 19.87 16.30 -30.83
CA GLY A 85 18.74 15.68 -30.14
C GLY A 85 18.52 14.22 -30.57
N THR A 86 18.64 13.92 -31.87
CA THR A 86 18.51 12.56 -32.40
C THR A 86 19.58 11.61 -31.89
N ARG A 87 20.85 12.06 -31.87
CA ARG A 87 21.96 11.25 -31.35
C ARG A 87 21.96 11.10 -29.84
N ARG A 88 21.61 12.18 -29.15
CA ARG A 88 21.48 12.17 -27.71
C ARG A 88 20.33 11.27 -27.26
N GLY A 89 19.18 11.37 -27.94
CA GLY A 89 17.94 10.71 -27.52
C GLY A 89 17.15 11.45 -26.46
N GLY A 90 16.27 10.74 -25.80
CA GLY A 90 15.38 11.22 -24.74
C GLY A 90 15.67 10.58 -23.38
N GLU A 91 14.66 10.54 -22.50
CA GLU A 91 14.70 9.91 -21.17
C GLU A 91 15.24 8.47 -21.18
N SER A 92 15.01 7.74 -22.28
CA SER A 92 15.38 6.33 -22.42
C SER A 92 16.77 6.09 -23.01
N GLY A 93 17.50 7.12 -23.37
CA GLY A 93 18.84 7.03 -23.99
C GLY A 93 18.88 7.46 -25.45
N PRO A 94 20.01 7.20 -26.17
CA PRO A 94 20.23 7.62 -27.54
C PRO A 94 19.16 7.10 -28.50
N ALA A 95 18.51 7.98 -29.24
CA ALA A 95 17.56 7.54 -30.26
C ALA A 95 18.27 6.89 -31.45
N VAL A 96 19.45 7.40 -31.81
CA VAL A 96 20.27 6.86 -32.91
C VAL A 96 21.72 6.79 -32.48
N VAL A 97 22.29 5.58 -32.53
CA VAL A 97 23.72 5.33 -32.40
C VAL A 97 24.28 5.08 -33.81
N PRO A 98 25.11 5.99 -34.35
CA PRO A 98 25.65 5.87 -35.70
C PRO A 98 26.32 4.52 -35.98
N GLY A 99 25.88 3.83 -37.03
CA GLY A 99 26.41 2.52 -37.43
C GLY A 99 25.86 1.34 -36.63
N ASN A 100 25.11 1.54 -35.53
CA ASN A 100 24.65 0.49 -34.63
C ASN A 100 23.12 0.40 -34.57
N LEU A 101 22.53 -0.56 -35.30
CA LEU A 101 21.08 -0.79 -35.29
C LEU A 101 20.57 -1.32 -33.94
N LYS A 102 21.35 -2.09 -33.21
CA LYS A 102 20.92 -2.73 -31.94
C LYS A 102 20.83 -1.74 -30.80
N GLU A 103 21.69 -0.72 -30.79
CA GLU A 103 21.69 0.32 -29.76
C GLU A 103 20.86 1.53 -30.13
N SER A 104 20.31 1.58 -31.33
CA SER A 104 19.47 2.68 -31.82
C SER A 104 18.01 2.47 -31.43
N LEU A 105 17.53 3.18 -30.41
CA LEU A 105 16.15 3.07 -29.89
C LEU A 105 15.09 3.43 -30.93
N LEU A 106 15.39 4.33 -31.87
CA LEU A 106 14.51 4.65 -32.97
C LEU A 106 14.20 3.42 -33.83
N ILE A 107 15.21 2.59 -34.09
CA ILE A 107 15.02 1.38 -34.91
C ILE A 107 14.19 0.33 -34.19
N GLU A 108 14.44 0.11 -32.87
CA GLU A 108 13.66 -0.79 -32.05
C GLU A 108 12.20 -0.37 -31.98
N SER A 109 11.95 0.92 -31.76
CA SER A 109 10.59 1.49 -31.66
C SER A 109 9.79 1.39 -32.96
N VAL A 110 10.40 1.63 -34.12
CA VAL A 110 9.68 1.57 -35.42
C VAL A 110 9.49 0.14 -35.91
N ARG A 111 10.27 -0.82 -35.45
CA ARG A 111 10.07 -2.25 -35.75
C ARG A 111 8.86 -2.84 -35.03
N TRP A 112 8.39 -2.17 -33.95
CA TRP A 112 7.28 -2.67 -33.13
C TRP A 112 7.56 -4.06 -32.56
N SER A 113 8.82 -4.35 -32.24
CA SER A 113 9.24 -5.62 -31.65
C SER A 113 8.96 -5.68 -30.13
N ASP A 114 8.80 -4.54 -29.49
CA ASP A 114 8.47 -4.36 -28.08
C ASP A 114 7.11 -3.63 -27.99
N GLU A 115 6.16 -4.19 -27.25
CA GLU A 115 4.79 -3.65 -27.10
C GLU A 115 4.78 -2.29 -26.40
N ASP A 116 5.76 -2.02 -25.50
CA ASP A 116 5.87 -0.78 -24.74
C ASP A 116 6.59 0.35 -25.51
N LEU A 117 7.25 0.03 -26.62
CA LEU A 117 8.06 0.95 -27.42
C LEU A 117 7.53 1.20 -28.83
N GLN A 118 6.29 0.91 -29.12
CA GLN A 118 5.71 1.04 -30.47
C GLN A 118 5.58 2.50 -30.92
N MET A 119 6.40 2.89 -31.94
CA MET A 119 6.34 4.23 -32.53
C MET A 119 6.22 4.16 -34.06
N PRO A 120 5.41 5.02 -34.70
CA PRO A 120 4.36 5.87 -34.09
C PRO A 120 3.24 5.03 -33.43
N PRO A 121 2.60 5.52 -32.33
CA PRO A 121 1.72 4.67 -31.51
C PRO A 121 0.39 4.24 -32.16
N LYS A 122 -0.02 4.89 -33.25
CA LYS A 122 -1.31 4.61 -33.91
C LYS A 122 -1.18 3.75 -35.16
N LYS A 123 -0.02 3.75 -35.83
CA LYS A 123 0.18 3.07 -37.11
C LYS A 123 1.64 2.79 -37.36
N LYS A 124 1.99 1.53 -37.53
CA LYS A 124 3.35 1.10 -37.90
C LYS A 124 3.80 1.74 -39.21
N LEU A 125 5.08 2.10 -39.31
CA LEU A 125 5.69 2.53 -40.55
C LEU A 125 5.69 1.39 -41.59
N SER A 126 5.67 1.72 -42.89
CA SER A 126 5.80 0.71 -43.93
C SER A 126 7.19 0.06 -43.90
N ALA A 127 7.30 -1.19 -44.39
CA ALA A 127 8.57 -1.89 -44.46
C ALA A 127 9.65 -1.06 -45.20
N ALA A 128 9.28 -0.36 -46.29
CA ALA A 128 10.20 0.51 -47.03
C ALA A 128 10.71 1.69 -46.18
N GLN A 129 9.84 2.27 -45.30
CA GLN A 129 10.23 3.34 -44.41
C GLN A 129 11.17 2.84 -43.31
N ILE A 130 10.90 1.67 -42.73
CA ILE A 130 11.76 1.04 -41.69
C ILE A 130 13.13 0.74 -42.32
N THR A 131 13.18 0.09 -43.49
CA THR A 131 14.45 -0.21 -44.20
C THR A 131 15.24 1.07 -44.50
N ALA A 132 14.56 2.17 -44.84
CA ALA A 132 15.25 3.45 -45.09
C ALA A 132 15.91 4.01 -43.78
N LEU A 133 15.23 3.91 -42.62
CA LEU A 133 15.80 4.30 -41.31
C LEU A 133 16.96 3.39 -40.93
N GLU A 134 16.83 2.09 -41.12
CA GLU A 134 17.91 1.12 -40.86
C GLU A 134 19.14 1.41 -41.68
N ARG A 135 18.95 1.64 -43.00
CA ARG A 135 20.06 1.99 -43.91
C ARG A 135 20.70 3.30 -43.52
N TRP A 136 19.91 4.30 -43.11
CA TRP A 136 20.45 5.58 -42.62
C TRP A 136 21.34 5.39 -41.38
N VAL A 137 20.89 4.61 -40.40
CA VAL A 137 21.67 4.32 -39.19
C VAL A 137 22.97 3.56 -39.56
N GLN A 138 22.88 2.52 -40.42
CA GLN A 138 24.05 1.74 -40.88
C GLN A 138 25.10 2.59 -41.60
N MET A 139 24.69 3.61 -42.34
CA MET A 139 25.60 4.53 -43.01
C MET A 139 26.29 5.54 -42.08
N GLY A 140 26.13 5.35 -40.75
CA GLY A 140 26.65 6.29 -39.74
C GLY A 140 25.70 7.46 -39.42
N ALA A 141 24.43 7.32 -39.74
CA ALA A 141 23.38 8.33 -39.53
C ALA A 141 23.78 9.75 -39.99
N PRO A 142 24.15 9.92 -41.29
CA PRO A 142 24.51 11.22 -41.84
C PRO A 142 23.35 12.22 -41.70
N ASP A 143 23.59 13.33 -41.04
CA ASP A 143 22.59 14.34 -40.74
C ASP A 143 23.16 15.76 -41.04
N PRO A 144 22.66 16.43 -42.07
CA PRO A 144 23.16 17.73 -42.45
C PRO A 144 22.64 18.89 -41.60
N ARG A 145 21.73 18.63 -40.65
CA ARG A 145 21.14 19.68 -39.84
C ARG A 145 22.23 20.31 -38.95
N THR A 146 22.49 21.59 -39.18
CA THR A 146 23.36 22.44 -38.34
C THR A 146 22.47 23.26 -37.43
N GLY A 147 22.66 23.20 -36.17
CA GLY A 147 21.91 24.05 -35.25
C GLY A 147 21.50 23.38 -33.95
N GLY A 148 21.82 24.05 -32.91
CA GLY A 148 21.42 24.23 -31.56
C GLY A 148 20.52 23.14 -30.97
N GLY A 149 21.03 22.42 -30.13
CA GLY A 149 20.33 21.93 -28.97
C GLY A 149 21.02 22.55 -27.78
N ALA A 150 20.24 23.14 -26.91
CA ALA A 150 20.71 23.26 -25.55
C ALA A 150 21.21 21.89 -25.15
N THR A 151 22.42 21.76 -24.73
CA THR A 151 23.01 20.55 -24.19
C THR A 151 22.06 20.09 -23.09
N PRO A 152 21.35 18.98 -23.19
CA PRO A 152 20.66 18.52 -22.01
C PRO A 152 21.72 17.98 -21.10
N ILE A 153 21.75 18.55 -20.00
CA ILE A 153 22.38 18.02 -18.83
C ILE A 153 21.82 16.59 -18.69
N LYS A 154 22.67 15.57 -18.95
CA LYS A 154 22.45 14.25 -18.36
C LYS A 154 22.26 14.59 -16.90
N ARG A 155 21.04 14.47 -16.40
CA ARG A 155 20.76 14.67 -14.99
C ARG A 155 21.45 13.54 -14.27
N GLU A 156 22.75 13.68 -14.03
CA GLU A 156 23.40 12.87 -13.03
C GLU A 156 22.73 13.25 -11.71
N ILE A 157 22.16 12.25 -11.04
CA ILE A 157 21.58 12.47 -9.72
C ILE A 157 22.71 12.89 -8.79
N ASP A 158 22.68 14.14 -8.40
CA ASP A 158 23.58 14.67 -7.37
C ASP A 158 23.07 14.21 -5.99
N ILE A 159 23.63 13.10 -5.51
CA ILE A 159 23.29 12.51 -4.22
C ILE A 159 23.66 13.46 -3.07
N GLU A 160 24.81 14.16 -3.17
CA GLU A 160 25.26 15.06 -2.10
C GLU A 160 24.35 16.30 -1.99
N ALA A 161 23.92 16.86 -3.11
CA ALA A 161 22.88 17.87 -3.11
C ALA A 161 21.53 17.30 -2.61
N GLY A 162 21.23 16.04 -2.95
CA GLY A 162 20.04 15.33 -2.50
C GLY A 162 19.97 15.14 -0.99
N LYS A 163 21.09 14.83 -0.35
CA LYS A 163 21.22 14.70 1.13
C LYS A 163 20.78 15.98 1.86
N LYS A 164 20.86 17.15 1.23
CA LYS A 164 20.44 18.44 1.83
C LYS A 164 18.91 18.60 1.91
N PHE A 165 18.12 17.74 1.25
CA PHE A 165 16.68 17.81 1.33
C PHE A 165 16.20 17.47 2.75
N TRP A 166 15.18 18.18 3.25
CA TRP A 166 14.75 18.13 4.65
C TRP A 166 14.50 16.72 5.17
N ALA A 167 13.92 15.85 4.34
CA ALA A 167 13.53 14.51 4.73
C ALA A 167 14.73 13.58 5.00
N PHE A 168 15.88 13.83 4.36
CA PHE A 168 17.13 13.06 4.53
C PHE A 168 18.07 13.64 5.58
N GLN A 169 17.71 14.79 6.18
CA GLN A 169 18.50 15.40 7.25
C GLN A 169 18.22 14.68 8.59
N PRO A 170 19.24 14.56 9.46
CA PRO A 170 19.06 14.03 10.81
C PRO A 170 17.92 14.72 11.55
N VAL A 171 17.22 13.96 12.41
CA VAL A 171 16.20 14.50 13.30
C VAL A 171 16.82 15.47 14.29
N LYS A 172 16.29 16.72 14.38
CA LYS A 172 16.79 17.78 15.26
C LYS A 172 15.66 18.26 16.18
N ALA A 173 15.57 17.67 17.37
CA ALA A 173 14.62 18.13 18.37
C ALA A 173 15.16 19.37 19.10
N PHE A 174 14.33 20.39 19.17
CA PHE A 174 14.55 21.56 20.04
C PHE A 174 13.21 22.03 20.61
N LEU A 175 13.20 22.77 21.68
CA LEU A 175 11.99 23.29 22.30
C LEU A 175 11.85 24.79 22.00
N PRO A 176 10.80 25.23 21.28
CA PRO A 176 10.61 26.64 20.94
C PRO A 176 10.22 27.45 22.18
N LYS A 177 10.66 28.73 22.20
CA LYS A 177 10.17 29.73 23.14
C LYS A 177 8.80 30.22 22.67
N VAL A 178 7.87 30.39 23.60
CA VAL A 178 6.52 30.91 23.32
C VAL A 178 6.21 32.10 24.26
N LYS A 179 5.37 33.02 23.80
CA LYS A 179 4.96 34.19 24.57
C LYS A 179 3.98 33.80 25.66
N ASN A 180 2.95 33.03 25.32
CA ASN A 180 1.93 32.57 26.26
C ASN A 180 2.29 31.20 26.86
N GLN A 181 3.22 31.18 27.81
CA GLN A 181 3.68 29.96 28.46
C GLN A 181 2.58 29.24 29.26
N SER A 182 1.61 29.96 29.81
CA SER A 182 0.52 29.39 30.61
C SER A 182 -0.49 28.60 29.80
N TRP A 183 -0.57 28.82 28.49
CA TRP A 183 -1.43 28.04 27.62
C TRP A 183 -0.89 26.63 27.37
N ALA A 184 0.40 26.49 27.18
CA ALA A 184 1.03 25.21 26.83
C ALA A 184 1.17 24.30 28.06
N ARG A 185 0.55 23.11 28.01
CA ARG A 185 0.65 22.08 29.05
C ARG A 185 1.79 21.10 28.77
N THR A 186 2.11 20.90 27.49
CA THR A 186 3.10 19.93 27.00
C THR A 186 4.07 20.56 26.02
N ASN A 187 5.16 19.86 25.68
CA ASN A 187 6.09 20.32 24.64
C ASN A 187 5.41 20.35 23.26
N ILE A 188 4.45 19.48 22.98
CA ILE A 188 3.65 19.51 21.75
C ILE A 188 2.92 20.85 21.64
N ASP A 189 2.31 21.28 22.73
CA ASP A 189 1.57 22.54 22.75
C ASP A 189 2.49 23.75 22.50
N ARG A 190 3.72 23.71 23.00
CA ARG A 190 4.72 24.78 22.70
C ARG A 190 5.04 24.86 21.20
N HIS A 191 5.21 23.71 20.55
CA HIS A 191 5.48 23.69 19.10
C HIS A 191 4.29 24.22 18.29
N VAL A 192 3.06 23.85 18.64
CA VAL A 192 1.86 24.33 17.97
C VAL A 192 1.68 25.82 18.25
N LEU A 193 1.79 26.24 19.50
CA LEU A 193 1.65 27.63 19.90
C LEU A 193 2.69 28.56 19.24
N ALA A 194 3.93 28.14 19.16
CA ALA A 194 4.99 28.90 18.46
C ALA A 194 4.63 29.14 16.99
N GLY A 195 4.10 28.12 16.30
CA GLY A 195 3.61 28.27 14.93
C GLY A 195 2.44 29.25 14.79
N LEU A 196 1.50 29.19 15.73
CA LEU A 196 0.34 30.12 15.79
C LEU A 196 0.79 31.56 16.08
N GLU A 197 1.64 31.75 17.11
CA GLU A 197 2.16 33.09 17.48
C GLU A 197 2.96 33.73 16.35
N ALA A 198 3.71 32.97 15.58
CA ALA A 198 4.46 33.45 14.41
C ALA A 198 3.53 34.00 13.31
N LYS A 199 2.25 33.61 13.30
CA LYS A 199 1.22 34.08 12.36
C LYS A 199 0.20 35.01 13.01
N GLY A 200 0.40 35.39 14.29
CA GLY A 200 -0.54 36.23 15.03
C GLY A 200 -1.86 35.55 15.36
N LEU A 201 -1.90 34.20 15.31
CA LEU A 201 -3.09 33.40 15.58
C LEU A 201 -3.15 32.96 17.05
N ARG A 202 -4.32 32.61 17.52
CA ARG A 202 -4.57 32.06 18.86
C ARG A 202 -5.36 30.76 18.75
N PRO A 203 -5.07 29.75 19.60
CA PRO A 203 -5.90 28.57 19.65
C PRO A 203 -7.30 28.89 20.16
N VAL A 204 -8.30 28.10 19.72
CA VAL A 204 -9.66 28.16 20.25
C VAL A 204 -9.76 27.59 21.67
N ALA A 205 -10.92 27.67 22.31
CA ALA A 205 -11.17 27.10 23.62
C ALA A 205 -11.10 25.57 23.63
N ASP A 206 -10.87 24.99 24.81
CA ASP A 206 -10.89 23.55 25.03
C ASP A 206 -12.29 22.97 24.74
N ALA A 207 -12.38 21.74 24.31
CA ALA A 207 -13.63 21.02 24.05
C ALA A 207 -14.32 20.63 25.37
N ALA A 208 -15.66 20.51 25.32
CA ALA A 208 -16.44 19.99 26.46
C ALA A 208 -16.07 18.53 26.78
N LYS A 209 -16.19 18.12 28.04
CA LYS A 209 -15.89 16.75 28.51
C LYS A 209 -16.59 15.68 27.68
N ARG A 210 -17.88 15.85 27.31
CA ARG A 210 -18.62 14.88 26.46
C ARG A 210 -17.97 14.71 25.08
N THR A 211 -17.54 15.79 24.46
CA THR A 211 -16.83 15.78 23.19
C THR A 211 -15.49 15.06 23.32
N LEU A 212 -14.73 15.35 24.39
CA LEU A 212 -13.42 14.72 24.62
C LEU A 212 -13.50 13.20 24.82
N ILE A 213 -14.45 12.73 25.64
CA ILE A 213 -14.58 11.29 25.88
C ILE A 213 -15.01 10.56 24.60
N ARG A 214 -15.99 11.12 23.84
CA ARG A 214 -16.42 10.53 22.57
C ARG A 214 -15.26 10.47 21.58
N ARG A 215 -14.48 11.54 21.44
CA ARG A 215 -13.28 11.61 20.60
C ARG A 215 -12.25 10.56 21.00
N ALA A 216 -11.89 10.49 22.27
CA ALA A 216 -10.88 9.54 22.77
C ALA A 216 -11.29 8.07 22.55
N TYR A 217 -12.55 7.73 22.76
CA TYR A 217 -13.06 6.38 22.50
C TYR A 217 -12.94 5.98 21.04
N PHE A 218 -13.37 6.84 20.10
CA PHE A 218 -13.26 6.55 18.68
C PHE A 218 -11.81 6.51 18.22
N ASP A 219 -10.97 7.41 18.69
CA ASP A 219 -9.57 7.46 18.27
C ASP A 219 -8.74 6.29 18.80
N LEU A 220 -9.00 5.85 20.03
CA LEU A 220 -8.20 4.82 20.67
C LEU A 220 -8.77 3.41 20.50
N THR A 221 -10.09 3.26 20.36
CA THR A 221 -10.75 1.95 20.27
C THR A 221 -11.63 1.77 19.03
N GLY A 222 -11.99 2.85 18.33
CA GLY A 222 -12.92 2.81 17.19
C GLY A 222 -14.37 2.51 17.61
N LEU A 223 -14.72 2.67 18.90
CA LEU A 223 -16.03 2.38 19.46
C LEU A 223 -16.60 3.62 20.20
N PRO A 224 -17.92 3.74 20.31
CA PRO A 224 -18.52 4.77 21.14
C PRO A 224 -18.32 4.46 22.62
N PRO A 225 -18.28 5.50 23.50
CA PRO A 225 -18.35 5.26 24.94
C PRO A 225 -19.74 4.77 25.35
N ALA A 226 -19.83 3.84 26.30
CA ALA A 226 -21.08 3.48 26.93
C ALA A 226 -21.63 4.66 27.77
N PRO A 227 -22.96 4.80 27.93
CA PRO A 227 -23.57 5.88 28.71
C PRO A 227 -22.98 6.00 30.13
N GLU A 228 -22.73 4.86 30.78
CA GLU A 228 -22.14 4.79 32.14
C GLU A 228 -20.71 5.32 32.17
N ALA A 229 -19.90 5.04 31.14
CA ALA A 229 -18.53 5.55 31.03
C ALA A 229 -18.52 7.08 30.84
N VAL A 230 -19.48 7.61 30.04
CA VAL A 230 -19.65 9.06 29.88
C VAL A 230 -20.00 9.70 31.23
N GLN A 231 -20.96 9.14 31.95
CA GLN A 231 -21.41 9.68 33.25
C GLN A 231 -20.27 9.65 34.26
N LYS A 232 -19.57 8.52 34.40
CA LYS A 232 -18.41 8.38 35.28
C LYS A 232 -17.34 9.44 35.03
N PHE A 233 -17.05 9.74 33.74
CA PHE A 233 -16.07 10.78 33.39
C PHE A 233 -16.57 12.19 33.73
N LEU A 234 -17.86 12.47 33.56
CA LEU A 234 -18.44 13.76 33.88
C LEU A 234 -18.42 14.02 35.40
N ASP A 235 -18.65 13.00 36.21
CA ASP A 235 -18.68 13.06 37.67
C ASP A 235 -17.30 13.16 38.30
N ASP A 236 -16.25 12.64 37.62
CA ASP A 236 -14.87 12.77 38.06
C ASP A 236 -14.39 14.23 37.89
N LYS A 237 -14.23 14.93 39.05
CA LYS A 237 -13.77 16.33 39.12
C LYS A 237 -12.24 16.43 39.27
N SER A 238 -11.52 15.30 39.31
CA SER A 238 -10.06 15.33 39.47
C SER A 238 -9.37 15.91 38.23
N PRO A 239 -8.21 16.56 38.39
CA PRO A 239 -7.40 17.02 37.25
C PRO A 239 -6.97 15.87 36.31
N GLU A 240 -6.87 14.66 36.82
CA GLU A 240 -6.46 13.45 36.10
C GLU A 240 -7.64 12.70 35.45
N ALA A 241 -8.89 13.24 35.52
CA ALA A 241 -10.07 12.53 34.99
C ALA A 241 -9.88 12.07 33.53
N PHE A 242 -9.37 12.95 32.66
CA PHE A 242 -9.13 12.61 31.25
C PHE A 242 -7.95 11.64 31.07
N LEU A 243 -6.89 11.79 31.88
CA LEU A 243 -5.75 10.87 31.92
C LEU A 243 -6.19 9.43 32.22
N LYS A 244 -7.05 9.25 33.24
CA LYS A 244 -7.59 7.93 33.62
C LYS A 244 -8.36 7.29 32.45
N VAL A 245 -9.17 8.07 31.73
CA VAL A 245 -9.89 7.59 30.53
C VAL A 245 -8.90 7.14 29.46
N VAL A 246 -7.90 7.96 29.14
CA VAL A 246 -6.89 7.64 28.11
C VAL A 246 -6.11 6.36 28.48
N ASP A 247 -5.65 6.24 29.73
CA ASP A 247 -4.89 5.07 30.17
C ASP A 247 -5.74 3.79 30.16
N GLN A 248 -7.01 3.86 30.53
CA GLN A 248 -7.96 2.75 30.42
C GLN A 248 -8.15 2.32 28.96
N LEU A 249 -8.31 3.24 28.03
CA LEU A 249 -8.51 2.94 26.62
C LEU A 249 -7.25 2.35 25.97
N LEU A 250 -6.06 2.85 26.31
CA LEU A 250 -4.78 2.31 25.85
C LEU A 250 -4.51 0.88 26.38
N ALA A 251 -5.06 0.53 27.55
CA ALA A 251 -4.95 -0.80 28.11
C ALA A 251 -6.00 -1.78 27.56
N SER A 252 -7.03 -1.31 26.86
CA SER A 252 -8.10 -2.17 26.37
C SER A 252 -7.67 -2.99 25.14
N PRO A 253 -8.18 -4.24 24.98
CA PRO A 253 -7.90 -5.06 23.80
C PRO A 253 -8.35 -4.40 22.48
N GLN A 254 -9.36 -3.54 22.52
CA GLN A 254 -9.89 -2.81 21.37
C GLN A 254 -8.92 -1.78 20.81
N PHE A 255 -7.92 -1.38 21.60
CA PHE A 255 -6.82 -0.53 21.13
C PHE A 255 -6.04 -1.20 19.99
N GLY A 256 -5.64 -2.45 20.16
CA GLY A 256 -4.91 -3.19 19.11
C GLY A 256 -5.77 -3.45 17.87
N GLU A 257 -7.08 -3.69 18.04
CA GLU A 257 -8.01 -3.81 16.92
C GLU A 257 -8.10 -2.51 16.10
N ARG A 258 -8.18 -1.36 16.78
CA ARG A 258 -8.24 -0.03 16.14
C ARG A 258 -6.93 0.32 15.45
N TRP A 259 -5.82 0.30 16.16
CA TRP A 259 -4.52 0.73 15.63
C TRP A 259 -3.90 -0.32 14.71
N GLY A 260 -4.20 -1.60 14.94
CA GLY A 260 -3.91 -2.67 13.99
C GLY A 260 -4.58 -2.45 12.64
N ARG A 261 -5.86 -1.97 12.61
CA ARG A 261 -6.54 -1.68 11.34
C ARG A 261 -5.81 -0.59 10.55
N HIS A 262 -5.34 0.48 11.20
CA HIS A 262 -4.55 1.51 10.53
C HIS A 262 -3.26 0.95 9.91
N TRP A 263 -2.58 0.03 10.62
CA TRP A 263 -1.41 -0.65 10.06
C TRP A 263 -1.74 -1.60 8.92
N LEU A 264 -2.85 -2.33 9.00
CA LEU A 264 -3.27 -3.27 7.97
C LEU A 264 -3.59 -2.58 6.62
N ASP A 265 -4.00 -1.31 6.62
CA ASP A 265 -4.13 -0.49 5.41
C ASP A 265 -2.77 -0.21 4.76
N VAL A 266 -1.77 0.14 5.57
CA VAL A 266 -0.39 0.34 5.13
C VAL A 266 0.25 -0.98 4.67
N ALA A 267 -0.07 -2.08 5.34
CA ALA A 267 0.40 -3.42 4.96
C ALA A 267 -0.35 -4.01 3.76
N ARG A 268 -1.30 -3.27 3.12
CA ARG A 268 -2.15 -3.75 2.02
C ARG A 268 -2.74 -5.13 2.30
N TYR A 269 -3.21 -5.32 3.55
CA TYR A 269 -3.74 -6.58 4.01
C TYR A 269 -4.97 -7.01 3.23
N ALA A 270 -4.93 -8.23 2.73
CA ALA A 270 -6.08 -8.94 2.22
C ALA A 270 -5.92 -10.45 2.38
N GLU A 271 -7.05 -11.14 2.40
CA GLU A 271 -7.15 -12.60 2.50
C GLU A 271 -7.26 -13.25 1.12
N SER A 272 -6.91 -12.52 0.07
CA SER A 272 -6.86 -13.04 -1.29
C SER A 272 -5.76 -12.37 -2.12
N ASN A 273 -5.37 -13.04 -3.19
CA ASN A 273 -4.31 -12.61 -4.10
C ASN A 273 -4.67 -11.36 -4.92
N GLY A 274 -5.93 -11.20 -5.35
CA GLY A 274 -6.30 -10.23 -6.39
C GLY A 274 -5.84 -10.67 -7.78
N MET A 275 -5.64 -9.70 -8.68
CA MET A 275 -5.26 -9.88 -10.07
C MET A 275 -6.21 -10.83 -10.84
N GLU A 276 -5.79 -11.32 -12.02
CA GLU A 276 -6.61 -12.15 -12.92
C GLU A 276 -7.03 -13.52 -12.35
N ARG A 277 -6.34 -13.97 -11.32
CA ARG A 277 -6.58 -15.23 -10.61
C ARG A 277 -6.70 -14.95 -9.12
N ASN A 278 -7.80 -14.34 -8.71
CA ASN A 278 -8.05 -13.97 -7.32
C ASN A 278 -8.19 -15.21 -6.42
N ALA A 279 -7.07 -15.80 -6.01
CA ALA A 279 -7.02 -16.97 -5.14
C ALA A 279 -7.10 -16.55 -3.66
N ALA A 280 -7.83 -17.31 -2.86
CA ALA A 280 -7.93 -17.11 -1.42
C ALA A 280 -6.57 -17.35 -0.73
N PHE A 281 -6.28 -16.54 0.28
CA PHE A 281 -5.16 -16.68 1.22
C PHE A 281 -5.70 -17.11 2.61
N PRO A 282 -6.03 -18.38 2.81
CA PRO A 282 -6.76 -18.84 3.99
C PRO A 282 -5.99 -18.75 5.31
N HIS A 283 -4.71 -18.39 5.26
CA HIS A 283 -3.84 -18.23 6.42
C HIS A 283 -3.40 -16.77 6.67
N ALA A 284 -3.89 -15.81 5.86
CA ALA A 284 -3.54 -14.39 5.99
C ALA A 284 -4.00 -13.80 7.34
N TRP A 285 -5.10 -14.29 7.92
CA TRP A 285 -5.65 -13.86 9.20
C TRP A 285 -4.63 -13.92 10.35
N ARG A 286 -3.65 -14.83 10.30
CA ARG A 286 -2.60 -14.91 11.31
C ARG A 286 -1.75 -13.64 11.37
N TYR A 287 -1.46 -13.02 10.22
CA TYR A 287 -0.76 -11.75 10.18
C TYR A 287 -1.62 -10.62 10.77
N ARG A 288 -2.94 -10.61 10.53
CA ARG A 288 -3.85 -9.64 11.16
C ARG A 288 -3.79 -9.76 12.68
N ASP A 289 -3.90 -10.98 13.20
CA ASP A 289 -3.89 -11.23 14.64
C ASP A 289 -2.52 -10.86 15.25
N TYR A 290 -1.39 -11.19 14.59
CA TYR A 290 -0.06 -10.73 14.96
C TYR A 290 0.02 -9.19 15.08
N VAL A 291 -0.56 -8.47 14.14
CA VAL A 291 -0.58 -7.00 14.15
C VAL A 291 -1.39 -6.49 15.35
N ILE A 292 -2.59 -7.03 15.59
CA ILE A 292 -3.45 -6.67 16.73
C ILE A 292 -2.70 -6.88 18.05
N ASP A 293 -2.09 -8.04 18.23
CA ASP A 293 -1.37 -8.41 19.44
C ASP A 293 -0.12 -7.53 19.63
N SER A 294 0.59 -7.17 18.57
CA SER A 294 1.75 -6.29 18.62
C SER A 294 1.39 -4.89 19.15
N PHE A 295 0.26 -4.31 18.70
CA PHE A 295 -0.23 -3.03 19.24
C PHE A 295 -0.76 -3.16 20.68
N ASN A 296 -1.44 -4.27 21.02
CA ASN A 296 -1.95 -4.48 22.37
C ASN A 296 -0.84 -4.63 23.40
N THR A 297 0.23 -5.35 23.06
CA THR A 297 1.40 -5.55 23.93
C THR A 297 2.37 -4.36 23.90
N ASP A 298 2.07 -3.32 23.12
CA ASP A 298 2.97 -2.17 22.90
C ASP A 298 4.37 -2.60 22.45
N LYS A 299 4.43 -3.59 21.52
CA LYS A 299 5.69 -4.06 20.94
C LYS A 299 6.48 -2.85 20.41
N PRO A 300 7.76 -2.66 20.80
CA PRO A 300 8.57 -1.58 20.27
C PRO A 300 8.52 -1.55 18.74
N PHE A 301 8.25 -0.39 18.15
CA PHE A 301 8.00 -0.30 16.72
C PHE A 301 9.22 -0.68 15.88
N ASP A 302 10.44 -0.44 16.36
CA ASP A 302 11.68 -0.92 15.76
C ASP A 302 11.76 -2.46 15.74
N GLN A 303 11.32 -3.14 16.82
CA GLN A 303 11.20 -4.59 16.85
C GLN A 303 10.10 -5.09 15.91
N PHE A 304 8.97 -4.40 15.85
CA PHE A 304 7.89 -4.70 14.92
C PHE A 304 8.35 -4.63 13.45
N ILE A 305 9.21 -3.66 13.10
CA ILE A 305 9.86 -3.57 11.78
C ILE A 305 10.77 -4.77 11.53
N ARG A 306 11.67 -5.09 12.48
CA ARG A 306 12.62 -6.20 12.36
C ARG A 306 11.89 -7.52 12.12
N GLU A 307 10.82 -7.77 12.84
CA GLU A 307 10.03 -9.00 12.70
C GLU A 307 9.34 -9.10 11.35
N GLN A 308 8.80 -8.00 10.81
CA GLN A 308 8.11 -8.02 9.52
C GLN A 308 9.06 -8.18 8.32
N VAL A 309 10.28 -7.64 8.41
CA VAL A 309 11.27 -7.70 7.32
C VAL A 309 12.14 -8.96 7.40
N ALA A 310 12.51 -9.38 8.60
CA ALA A 310 13.50 -10.44 8.80
C ALA A 310 13.19 -11.36 9.99
N GLY A 311 11.92 -11.52 10.37
CA GLY A 311 11.51 -12.28 11.55
C GLY A 311 11.99 -13.74 11.57
N ASP A 312 12.07 -14.39 10.40
CA ASP A 312 12.59 -15.74 10.21
C ASP A 312 14.10 -15.86 10.48
N LEU A 313 14.83 -14.74 10.49
CA LEU A 313 16.29 -14.68 10.71
C LEU A 313 16.67 -14.24 12.13
N LEU A 314 15.71 -13.79 12.93
CA LEU A 314 15.97 -13.29 14.28
C LEU A 314 16.19 -14.44 15.28
N PRO A 315 17.23 -14.36 16.15
CA PRO A 315 17.50 -15.39 17.15
C PRO A 315 16.49 -15.37 18.31
N GLY A 316 16.35 -16.49 19.02
CA GLY A 316 15.61 -16.59 20.27
C GLY A 316 14.24 -17.28 20.18
N LYS A 317 13.38 -17.07 21.20
CA LYS A 317 12.05 -17.69 21.33
C LYS A 317 11.01 -17.02 20.41
N ASN A 318 9.77 -17.54 20.33
CA ASN A 318 8.65 -17.04 19.53
C ASN A 318 8.89 -17.12 18.01
N THR A 319 9.50 -18.18 17.54
CA THR A 319 9.83 -18.40 16.13
C THR A 319 8.58 -18.35 15.25
N ASP A 320 7.45 -18.90 15.71
CA ASP A 320 6.20 -18.95 14.96
C ASP A 320 5.61 -17.54 14.74
N GLU A 321 5.55 -16.73 15.79
CA GLU A 321 5.09 -15.34 15.73
C GLU A 321 5.93 -14.52 14.75
N ARG A 322 7.25 -14.68 14.78
CA ARG A 322 8.19 -14.00 13.88
C ARG A 322 8.06 -14.45 12.42
N HIS A 323 7.82 -15.74 12.19
CA HIS A 323 7.49 -16.24 10.86
C HIS A 323 6.18 -15.63 10.32
N ILE A 324 5.14 -15.54 11.18
CA ILE A 324 3.86 -14.92 10.83
C ILE A 324 4.06 -13.43 10.50
N ALA A 325 4.90 -12.72 11.25
CA ALA A 325 5.23 -11.31 11.00
C ALA A 325 5.75 -11.07 9.58
N THR A 326 6.56 -12.00 9.03
CA THR A 326 7.08 -11.90 7.65
C THR A 326 5.98 -12.01 6.57
N GLY A 327 4.75 -12.30 6.97
CA GLY A 327 3.56 -12.20 6.14
C GLY A 327 3.41 -10.84 5.46
N PHE A 328 3.92 -9.76 6.08
CA PHE A 328 4.02 -8.43 5.47
C PHE A 328 4.60 -8.47 4.05
N LEU A 329 5.64 -9.24 3.81
CA LEU A 329 6.29 -9.39 2.50
C LEU A 329 5.57 -10.39 1.58
N ALA A 330 4.64 -11.20 2.11
CA ALA A 330 3.99 -12.27 1.34
C ALA A 330 2.55 -11.93 0.90
N LEU A 331 1.88 -10.99 1.58
CA LEU A 331 0.45 -10.70 1.41
C LEU A 331 0.09 -9.85 0.18
N GLY A 332 1.04 -9.17 -0.46
CA GLY A 332 0.77 -8.31 -1.60
C GLY A 332 0.14 -9.03 -2.80
N PRO A 333 -0.49 -8.29 -3.74
CA PRO A 333 -1.08 -8.85 -4.95
C PRO A 333 -0.02 -9.49 -5.86
N LYS A 334 -0.41 -10.56 -6.58
CA LYS A 334 0.50 -11.34 -7.45
C LYS A 334 -0.22 -11.83 -8.70
N SER A 335 0.42 -11.73 -9.87
CA SER A 335 -0.08 -12.32 -11.12
C SER A 335 0.21 -13.82 -11.17
N LEU A 336 -0.60 -14.63 -10.47
CA LEU A 336 -0.38 -16.08 -10.32
C LEU A 336 -0.47 -16.88 -11.63
N ASN A 337 -0.97 -16.28 -12.71
CA ASN A 337 -1.06 -16.89 -14.02
C ASN A 337 0.10 -16.49 -14.96
N ASN A 338 0.99 -15.57 -14.54
CA ASN A 338 2.13 -15.15 -15.35
C ASN A 338 3.00 -16.38 -15.76
N GLY A 339 3.18 -16.58 -17.06
CA GLY A 339 3.99 -17.69 -17.60
C GLY A 339 5.48 -17.41 -17.58
N ASN A 340 5.89 -16.14 -17.49
CA ASN A 340 7.28 -15.73 -17.39
C ASN A 340 7.74 -15.70 -15.93
N VAL A 341 8.45 -16.76 -15.51
CA VAL A 341 8.91 -16.93 -14.12
C VAL A 341 9.84 -15.79 -13.66
N ARG A 342 10.68 -15.25 -14.59
CA ARG A 342 11.62 -14.16 -14.25
C ARG A 342 10.87 -12.85 -14.00
N GLU A 343 9.93 -12.53 -14.86
CA GLU A 343 9.07 -11.36 -14.73
C GLU A 343 8.23 -11.44 -13.47
N PHE A 344 7.52 -12.55 -13.25
CA PHE A 344 6.77 -12.80 -12.02
C PHE A 344 7.61 -12.58 -10.76
N LYS A 345 8.86 -13.11 -10.74
CA LYS A 345 9.77 -12.92 -9.61
C LYS A 345 10.10 -11.45 -9.40
N MET A 346 10.36 -10.70 -10.46
CA MET A 346 10.68 -9.28 -10.37
C MET A 346 9.48 -8.42 -9.97
N ASP A 347 8.25 -8.80 -10.37
CA ASP A 347 7.04 -8.11 -9.93
C ASP A 347 6.77 -8.32 -8.43
N VAL A 348 7.04 -9.53 -7.92
CA VAL A 348 6.98 -9.80 -6.47
C VAL A 348 8.03 -8.99 -5.72
N VAL A 349 9.25 -8.90 -6.24
CA VAL A 349 10.35 -8.10 -5.67
C VAL A 349 10.01 -6.61 -5.66
N ASP A 350 9.48 -6.10 -6.76
CA ASP A 350 9.08 -4.70 -6.90
C ASP A 350 7.98 -4.33 -5.90
N GLU A 351 6.98 -5.19 -5.77
CA GLU A 351 5.90 -5.05 -4.79
C GLU A 351 6.42 -5.04 -3.35
N GLN A 352 7.34 -5.97 -3.00
CA GLN A 352 7.95 -6.04 -1.67
C GLN A 352 8.81 -4.81 -1.36
N LEU A 353 9.55 -4.32 -2.34
CA LEU A 353 10.39 -3.14 -2.23
C LEU A 353 9.53 -1.89 -2.05
N ASP A 354 8.51 -1.69 -2.91
CA ASP A 354 7.58 -0.55 -2.79
C ASP A 354 6.87 -0.57 -1.44
N ALA A 355 6.36 -1.74 -1.04
CA ALA A 355 5.71 -1.90 0.25
C ALA A 355 6.64 -1.53 1.42
N THR A 356 7.87 -2.00 1.41
CA THR A 356 8.83 -1.76 2.49
C THR A 356 9.22 -0.28 2.55
N THR A 357 9.56 0.32 1.42
CA THR A 357 10.05 1.71 1.40
C THR A 357 8.96 2.72 1.68
N ARG A 358 7.74 2.52 1.18
CA ARG A 358 6.61 3.42 1.46
C ARG A 358 6.03 3.21 2.86
N ALA A 359 5.89 1.96 3.32
CA ALA A 359 5.32 1.69 4.63
C ALA A 359 6.18 2.26 5.76
N PHE A 360 7.48 2.08 5.70
CA PHE A 360 8.37 2.48 6.79
C PHE A 360 9.01 3.85 6.60
N MET A 361 9.27 4.27 5.37
CA MET A 361 10.06 5.47 5.08
C MET A 361 9.32 6.53 4.24
N GLY A 362 8.12 6.25 3.73
CA GLY A 362 7.37 7.18 2.88
C GLY A 362 8.11 7.53 1.59
N LEU A 363 8.87 6.58 1.00
CA LEU A 363 9.63 6.79 -0.23
C LEU A 363 9.14 5.90 -1.37
N THR A 364 9.06 6.47 -2.57
CA THR A 364 8.63 5.79 -3.79
C THR A 364 9.82 5.21 -4.58
N VAL A 365 10.65 4.38 -3.91
CA VAL A 365 11.88 3.83 -4.52
C VAL A 365 11.59 2.97 -5.75
N ALA A 366 10.44 2.31 -5.82
CA ALA A 366 10.00 1.50 -6.97
C ALA A 366 9.96 2.28 -8.29
N CYS A 367 9.76 3.61 -8.25
CA CYS A 367 9.83 4.46 -9.45
C CYS A 367 11.21 4.42 -10.14
N ALA A 368 12.26 4.02 -9.43
CA ALA A 368 13.62 3.89 -9.97
C ALA A 368 13.90 2.54 -10.66
N ARG A 369 12.90 1.65 -10.82
CA ARG A 369 13.03 0.36 -11.51
C ARG A 369 13.47 0.49 -12.96
N CYS A 370 12.93 1.46 -13.69
CA CYS A 370 13.12 1.56 -15.14
C CYS A 370 14.14 2.63 -15.56
N HIS A 371 14.26 3.68 -14.79
CA HIS A 371 15.15 4.82 -14.98
C HIS A 371 15.45 5.48 -13.63
N ASP A 372 16.41 6.35 -13.54
CA ASP A 372 16.68 7.12 -12.33
C ASP A 372 15.39 7.82 -11.85
N HIS A 373 15.16 7.85 -10.53
CA HIS A 373 13.95 8.47 -9.99
C HIS A 373 13.83 9.92 -10.45
N LYS A 374 12.67 10.29 -11.00
CA LYS A 374 12.49 11.59 -11.68
C LYS A 374 12.76 12.79 -10.78
N PHE A 375 12.46 12.68 -9.51
CA PHE A 375 12.51 13.82 -8.57
C PHE A 375 13.45 13.57 -7.39
N ASP A 376 13.40 12.37 -6.81
CA ASP A 376 14.21 12.01 -5.64
C ASP A 376 15.62 11.58 -6.04
N PRO A 377 16.61 11.79 -5.17
CA PRO A 377 18.00 11.43 -5.46
C PRO A 377 18.25 9.92 -5.29
N ILE A 378 17.48 9.12 -6.03
CA ILE A 378 17.50 7.66 -6.03
C ILE A 378 17.82 7.15 -7.44
N PRO A 379 19.07 6.83 -7.73
CA PRO A 379 19.45 6.23 -9.00
C PRO A 379 18.85 4.83 -9.18
N THR A 380 18.69 4.41 -10.43
CA THR A 380 18.28 3.03 -10.78
C THR A 380 19.15 1.97 -10.09
N GLU A 381 20.44 2.23 -9.94
CA GLU A 381 21.35 1.34 -9.22
C GLU A 381 20.93 1.11 -7.76
N ASP A 382 20.43 2.13 -7.05
CA ASP A 382 19.97 2.01 -5.67
C ASP A 382 18.70 1.13 -5.57
N TYR A 383 17.80 1.23 -6.56
CA TYR A 383 16.68 0.31 -6.68
C TYR A 383 17.16 -1.14 -6.81
N TYR A 384 18.10 -1.42 -7.74
CA TYR A 384 18.59 -2.79 -7.93
C TYR A 384 19.45 -3.28 -6.77
N ALA A 385 20.12 -2.40 -6.05
CA ALA A 385 20.81 -2.75 -4.81
C ALA A 385 19.83 -3.31 -3.76
N MET A 386 18.69 -2.64 -3.56
CA MET A 386 17.62 -3.13 -2.68
C MET A 386 16.90 -4.36 -3.27
N ALA A 387 16.61 -4.36 -4.56
CA ALA A 387 15.97 -5.49 -5.24
C ALA A 387 16.78 -6.78 -5.12
N GLY A 388 18.10 -6.70 -5.09
CA GLY A 388 19.02 -7.81 -4.83
C GLY A 388 18.74 -8.52 -3.50
N ILE A 389 18.33 -7.79 -2.46
CA ILE A 389 17.95 -8.33 -1.15
C ILE A 389 16.69 -9.20 -1.29
N PHE A 390 15.66 -8.70 -1.96
CA PHE A 390 14.39 -9.41 -2.14
C PHE A 390 14.51 -10.55 -3.20
N THR A 391 15.37 -10.42 -4.23
CA THR A 391 15.64 -11.54 -5.13
C THR A 391 16.37 -12.68 -4.45
N SER A 392 17.11 -12.42 -3.38
CA SER A 392 17.76 -13.39 -2.51
C SER A 392 16.83 -13.98 -1.44
N THR A 393 15.53 -13.70 -1.51
CA THR A 393 14.50 -14.13 -0.57
C THR A 393 13.49 -15.05 -1.25
N GLN A 394 12.99 -16.07 -0.52
CA GLN A 394 11.91 -16.94 -0.97
C GLN A 394 10.59 -16.46 -0.38
N THR A 395 9.62 -16.08 -1.23
CA THR A 395 8.27 -15.71 -0.79
C THR A 395 7.37 -16.95 -0.73
N LEU A 396 6.76 -17.20 0.43
CA LEU A 396 6.01 -18.40 0.76
C LEU A 396 4.54 -18.03 0.99
N PHE A 397 3.73 -18.07 -0.08
CA PHE A 397 2.34 -17.60 -0.07
C PHE A 397 1.30 -18.71 -0.33
N GLY A 398 1.77 -19.97 -0.51
CA GLY A 398 0.87 -21.07 -0.83
C GLY A 398 0.47 -21.07 -2.32
N GLY A 399 -0.75 -21.44 -2.57
CA GLY A 399 -1.37 -21.46 -3.89
C GLY A 399 -2.66 -22.27 -3.88
N ALA A 400 -3.63 -21.89 -4.71
CA ALA A 400 -4.84 -22.66 -4.91
C ALA A 400 -4.56 -23.88 -5.82
N THR A 401 -5.04 -25.04 -5.42
CA THR A 401 -5.00 -26.24 -6.28
C THR A 401 -6.14 -26.16 -7.28
N GLY A 402 -5.84 -25.89 -8.56
CA GLY A 402 -6.84 -25.94 -9.62
C GLY A 402 -6.54 -25.04 -10.82
N GLY A 403 -7.00 -25.44 -11.97
CA GLY A 403 -7.01 -24.91 -13.31
C GLY A 403 -6.38 -23.54 -13.60
N GLY A 404 -5.10 -23.50 -14.02
CA GLY A 404 -4.48 -22.33 -14.62
C GLY A 404 -3.67 -21.44 -13.68
N ILE A 405 -3.47 -21.83 -12.42
CA ILE A 405 -2.47 -21.18 -11.54
C ILE A 405 -1.11 -21.77 -11.83
N ARG A 406 -0.19 -20.94 -12.35
CA ARG A 406 1.18 -21.35 -12.74
C ARG A 406 2.19 -21.13 -11.62
N GLN A 407 1.98 -20.06 -10.82
CA GLN A 407 2.90 -19.68 -9.77
C GLN A 407 2.34 -20.12 -8.40
N GLN A 408 3.05 -21.03 -7.73
CA GLN A 408 2.70 -21.57 -6.42
C GLN A 408 3.95 -21.74 -5.56
N THR A 409 3.80 -21.56 -4.24
CA THR A 409 4.87 -21.83 -3.29
C THR A 409 4.34 -22.72 -2.14
N ARG A 410 5.24 -23.19 -1.29
CA ARG A 410 4.85 -23.80 -0.02
C ARG A 410 4.41 -22.69 0.97
N LEU A 411 3.75 -23.10 2.04
CA LEU A 411 3.53 -22.29 3.24
C LEU A 411 4.58 -22.64 4.30
N ILE A 412 4.69 -21.81 5.32
CA ILE A 412 5.53 -22.06 6.50
C ILE A 412 4.76 -22.99 7.45
N GLU A 413 5.37 -24.07 7.91
CA GLU A 413 4.83 -24.90 8.99
C GLU A 413 5.25 -24.29 10.34
N LEU A 414 4.25 -24.00 11.18
CA LEU A 414 4.46 -23.50 12.53
C LEU A 414 4.73 -24.66 13.49
N GLN A 415 5.44 -24.35 14.57
CA GLN A 415 5.80 -25.35 15.60
C GLN A 415 4.67 -25.58 16.60
N GLU A 416 3.81 -24.59 16.84
CA GLU A 416 2.61 -24.72 17.66
C GLU A 416 1.75 -25.90 17.20
N GLY A 417 1.42 -26.81 18.12
CA GLY A 417 0.64 -28.03 17.82
C GLY A 417 1.48 -29.28 17.54
N ARG A 418 2.82 -29.20 17.49
CA ARG A 418 3.64 -30.42 17.38
C ARG A 418 3.68 -31.27 18.67
N ASN A 419 3.27 -30.72 19.80
CA ASN A 419 3.27 -31.41 21.12
C ASN A 419 1.97 -32.19 21.43
N THR A 420 1.01 -32.27 20.55
CA THR A 420 -0.07 -33.24 20.70
C THR A 420 0.48 -34.61 20.33
N LYS A 421 0.53 -35.54 21.30
CA LYS A 421 0.89 -36.94 21.17
C LYS A 421 0.54 -37.46 19.80
N GLN A 422 1.53 -38.02 19.08
CA GLN A 422 1.32 -38.69 17.81
C GLN A 422 0.15 -39.68 17.96
N VAL A 423 -1.03 -39.31 17.49
CA VAL A 423 -2.08 -40.26 17.22
C VAL A 423 -1.49 -41.17 16.15
N ALA A 424 -1.32 -42.44 16.51
CA ALA A 424 -0.73 -43.45 15.64
C ALA A 424 -1.42 -43.38 14.28
N LYS A 425 -0.59 -43.07 13.24
CA LYS A 425 -1.07 -43.01 11.86
C LYS A 425 -1.73 -44.38 11.57
N PRO A 426 -2.98 -44.42 11.05
CA PRO A 426 -3.54 -45.66 10.54
C PRO A 426 -2.58 -46.18 9.47
N LYS A 427 -2.15 -47.43 9.60
CA LYS A 427 -1.25 -48.09 8.64
C LYS A 427 -1.84 -47.90 7.23
N PRO A 428 -1.04 -47.43 6.23
CA PRO A 428 -1.53 -47.29 4.86
C PRO A 428 -2.09 -48.65 4.41
N VAL A 429 -3.34 -48.67 3.99
CA VAL A 429 -3.90 -49.89 3.36
C VAL A 429 -3.14 -50.02 2.04
N ASP A 430 -2.38 -51.14 1.93
CA ASP A 430 -1.61 -51.44 0.71
C ASP A 430 -2.57 -51.88 -0.40
N ASN A 431 -2.99 -50.90 -1.20
CA ASN A 431 -3.85 -51.14 -2.35
C ASN A 431 -3.08 -51.50 -3.63
N THR A 432 -1.78 -51.63 -3.56
CA THR A 432 -0.88 -51.83 -4.74
C THR A 432 -1.23 -53.05 -5.54
N ARG A 433 -1.46 -54.20 -4.85
CA ARG A 433 -1.85 -55.47 -5.47
C ARG A 433 -3.22 -55.36 -6.17
N LYS A 434 -4.22 -54.81 -5.50
CA LYS A 434 -5.58 -54.64 -6.05
C LYS A 434 -5.62 -53.68 -7.22
N LEU A 435 -4.75 -52.62 -7.20
CA LEU A 435 -4.62 -51.68 -8.28
C LEU A 435 -3.92 -52.30 -9.52
N ALA A 436 -2.94 -53.17 -9.31
CA ALA A 436 -2.28 -53.94 -10.38
C ALA A 436 -3.26 -54.91 -11.06
N GLU A 437 -4.08 -55.62 -10.30
CA GLU A 437 -5.10 -56.54 -10.82
C GLU A 437 -6.16 -55.79 -11.66
N LEU A 438 -6.69 -54.69 -11.16
CA LEU A 438 -7.66 -53.88 -11.90
C LEU A 438 -7.08 -53.27 -13.20
N ARG A 439 -5.82 -52.87 -13.19
CA ARG A 439 -5.15 -52.42 -14.41
C ARG A 439 -4.89 -53.53 -15.42
N LYS A 440 -4.55 -54.77 -14.95
CA LYS A 440 -4.43 -55.98 -15.80
C LYS A 440 -5.79 -56.28 -16.45
N ARG A 441 -6.89 -56.27 -15.66
CA ARG A 441 -8.24 -56.47 -16.17
C ARG A 441 -8.70 -55.41 -17.16
N GLN A 442 -8.38 -54.12 -16.91
CA GLN A 442 -8.64 -53.01 -17.83
C GLN A 442 -7.96 -53.18 -19.21
N LYS A 443 -6.71 -53.69 -19.23
CA LYS A 443 -6.02 -54.03 -20.47
C LYS A 443 -6.70 -55.24 -21.19
N ALA A 444 -7.09 -56.27 -20.49
CA ALA A 444 -7.81 -57.43 -21.05
C ALA A 444 -9.15 -56.98 -21.69
N ILE A 445 -9.96 -56.20 -21.01
CA ILE A 445 -11.20 -55.62 -21.55
C ILE A 445 -10.95 -54.84 -22.83
N ALA A 446 -9.89 -53.98 -22.86
CA ALA A 446 -9.57 -53.21 -24.06
C ALA A 446 -9.19 -54.13 -25.27
N ILE A 447 -8.49 -55.22 -25.02
CA ILE A 447 -8.09 -56.21 -26.07
C ILE A 447 -9.35 -56.92 -26.60
N GLU A 448 -10.21 -57.38 -25.69
CA GLU A 448 -11.44 -58.08 -26.04
C GLU A 448 -12.43 -57.18 -26.78
N THR A 449 -12.61 -55.93 -26.34
CA THR A 449 -13.39 -54.91 -27.02
C THR A 449 -12.90 -54.66 -28.45
N ARG A 450 -11.56 -54.58 -28.66
CA ARG A 450 -10.98 -54.44 -30.00
C ARG A 450 -11.22 -55.64 -30.89
N LYS A 451 -11.17 -56.86 -30.37
CA LYS A 451 -11.49 -58.10 -31.11
C LYS A 451 -12.90 -58.08 -31.65
N ILE A 452 -13.91 -57.80 -30.76
CA ILE A 452 -15.32 -57.71 -31.13
C ILE A 452 -15.51 -56.59 -32.18
N GLN A 453 -14.86 -55.45 -32.00
CA GLN A 453 -14.97 -54.30 -32.90
C GLN A 453 -14.38 -54.59 -34.29
N LYS A 454 -13.28 -55.42 -34.36
CA LYS A 454 -12.64 -55.86 -35.61
C LYS A 454 -13.53 -56.88 -36.35
N GLN A 455 -14.19 -57.82 -35.59
CA GLN A 455 -15.03 -58.85 -36.16
C GLN A 455 -16.41 -58.34 -36.61
N LEU A 456 -17.07 -57.54 -35.83
CA LEU A 456 -18.46 -57.12 -36.07
C LEU A 456 -18.59 -55.73 -36.74
N LYS A 457 -17.49 -55.00 -36.91
CA LYS A 457 -17.46 -53.63 -37.53
C LYS A 457 -18.57 -52.72 -37.00
N ALA A 458 -19.50 -52.26 -37.83
CA ALA A 458 -20.58 -51.37 -37.46
C ALA A 458 -21.62 -52.01 -36.46
N LYS A 459 -21.79 -53.33 -36.49
CA LYS A 459 -22.70 -54.09 -35.62
C LYS A 459 -22.14 -54.34 -34.19
N ALA A 460 -20.86 -53.99 -33.92
CA ALA A 460 -20.22 -54.19 -32.60
C ALA A 460 -20.96 -53.43 -31.48
N LYS A 461 -21.50 -52.23 -31.73
CA LYS A 461 -22.22 -51.42 -30.73
C LYS A 461 -23.54 -52.02 -30.23
N THR A 462 -24.16 -52.95 -30.99
CA THR A 462 -25.40 -53.61 -30.65
C THR A 462 -25.16 -54.96 -29.94
N ASP A 463 -23.93 -55.46 -30.03
CA ASP A 463 -23.51 -56.74 -29.43
C ASP A 463 -23.62 -56.71 -27.89
N PRO A 464 -24.31 -57.71 -27.24
CA PRO A 464 -24.45 -57.76 -25.82
C PRO A 464 -23.14 -57.77 -25.05
N ARG A 465 -22.14 -58.52 -25.54
CA ARG A 465 -20.81 -58.66 -24.92
C ARG A 465 -20.03 -57.35 -25.00
N PHE A 466 -20.17 -56.62 -26.09
CA PHE A 466 -19.54 -55.30 -26.22
C PHE A 466 -20.13 -54.31 -25.21
N LYS A 467 -21.44 -54.33 -24.96
CA LYS A 467 -22.11 -53.48 -23.96
C LYS A 467 -21.70 -53.89 -22.54
N GLU A 468 -21.58 -55.15 -22.22
CA GLU A 468 -21.10 -55.69 -20.95
C GLU A 468 -19.64 -55.20 -20.65
N LEU A 469 -18.75 -55.36 -21.62
CA LEU A 469 -17.35 -54.93 -21.48
C LEU A 469 -17.23 -53.44 -21.31
N ALA A 470 -18.08 -52.65 -21.98
CA ALA A 470 -18.13 -51.19 -21.80
C ALA A 470 -18.58 -50.79 -20.40
N GLN A 471 -19.56 -51.46 -19.81
CA GLN A 471 -19.99 -51.26 -18.42
C GLN A 471 -18.92 -51.70 -17.43
N GLU A 472 -18.30 -52.86 -17.62
CA GLU A 472 -17.20 -53.35 -16.79
C GLU A 472 -15.99 -52.41 -16.83
N ARG A 473 -15.67 -51.89 -18.01
CA ARG A 473 -14.60 -50.88 -18.18
C ARG A 473 -14.89 -49.62 -17.40
N LYS A 474 -16.17 -49.16 -17.40
CA LYS A 474 -16.60 -47.98 -16.66
C LYS A 474 -16.50 -48.18 -15.16
N LYS A 475 -16.98 -49.34 -14.64
CA LYS A 475 -16.86 -49.74 -13.24
C LYS A 475 -15.39 -49.83 -12.79
N ASN A 476 -14.53 -50.50 -13.55
CA ASN A 476 -13.12 -50.64 -13.24
C ASN A 476 -12.40 -49.32 -13.26
N ALA A 477 -12.71 -48.40 -14.22
CA ALA A 477 -12.13 -47.08 -14.27
C ALA A 477 -12.46 -46.24 -13.02
N VAL A 478 -13.69 -46.35 -12.49
CA VAL A 478 -14.11 -45.68 -11.24
C VAL A 478 -13.33 -46.24 -10.04
N LEU A 479 -13.21 -47.59 -9.95
CA LEU A 479 -12.47 -48.27 -8.88
C LEU A 479 -10.94 -47.95 -8.94
N ILE A 480 -10.35 -47.97 -10.12
CA ILE A 480 -8.96 -47.55 -10.32
C ILE A 480 -8.79 -46.10 -9.89
N ARG A 481 -9.69 -45.17 -10.27
CA ARG A 481 -9.64 -43.80 -9.87
C ARG A 481 -9.78 -43.61 -8.36
N LYS A 482 -10.66 -44.35 -7.69
CA LYS A 482 -10.85 -44.35 -6.24
C LYS A 482 -9.62 -44.88 -5.50
N LEU A 483 -9.06 -46.04 -5.91
CA LEU A 483 -7.88 -46.64 -5.30
C LEU A 483 -6.58 -45.92 -5.67
N ALA A 484 -6.45 -45.42 -6.91
CA ALA A 484 -5.31 -44.60 -7.34
C ALA A 484 -5.36 -43.18 -6.73
N GLY A 485 -6.56 -42.67 -6.45
CA GLY A 485 -6.75 -41.44 -5.68
C GLY A 485 -6.27 -41.57 -4.23
N SER A 486 -6.37 -42.76 -3.65
CA SER A 486 -5.78 -43.09 -2.33
C SER A 486 -4.27 -43.35 -2.42
N ALA A 487 -3.76 -43.87 -3.54
CA ALA A 487 -2.34 -44.19 -3.74
C ALA A 487 -1.54 -43.02 -4.36
N LYS A 488 -2.16 -42.14 -5.16
CA LYS A 488 -1.57 -40.87 -5.63
C LYS A 488 -1.53 -39.75 -4.57
N LYS A 489 -1.95 -40.01 -3.35
CA LYS A 489 -1.60 -39.20 -2.17
C LYS A 489 -0.18 -39.53 -1.62
N GLY A 490 0.71 -40.11 -2.41
CA GLY A 490 2.14 -39.90 -2.39
C GLY A 490 2.53 -38.52 -3.02
N GLY A 491 1.59 -37.59 -3.06
CA GLY A 491 1.85 -36.17 -3.21
C GLY A 491 2.49 -35.69 -1.92
N LYS A 492 3.55 -34.89 -2.03
CA LYS A 492 4.27 -34.14 -1.00
C LYS A 492 3.67 -34.26 0.39
N PRO A 493 4.42 -34.56 1.46
CA PRO A 493 3.87 -34.81 2.78
C PRO A 493 2.82 -33.73 3.07
N LYS A 494 1.59 -34.20 3.47
CA LYS A 494 0.55 -33.28 3.91
C LYS A 494 1.17 -32.48 5.04
N GLN A 495 1.33 -31.18 4.86
CA GLN A 495 1.83 -30.28 5.91
C GLN A 495 1.01 -30.58 7.17
N ALA A 496 1.67 -31.13 8.18
CA ALA A 496 1.03 -31.58 9.41
C ALA A 496 1.27 -30.53 10.49
N GLY A 497 0.46 -29.48 10.49
CA GLY A 497 0.55 -28.43 11.50
C GLY A 497 -0.14 -27.12 11.05
N PRO A 498 -0.25 -26.13 11.94
CA PRO A 498 -0.71 -24.81 11.57
C PRO A 498 0.23 -24.21 10.52
N LEU A 499 -0.34 -23.51 9.54
CA LEU A 499 0.40 -22.94 8.40
C LEU A 499 0.33 -21.43 8.39
N ALA A 500 1.41 -20.77 7.95
CA ALA A 500 1.47 -19.33 7.76
C ALA A 500 2.03 -18.94 6.39
N MET A 501 1.70 -17.75 5.94
CA MET A 501 2.36 -17.05 4.85
C MET A 501 3.56 -16.28 5.40
N GLY A 502 4.61 -16.12 4.59
CA GLY A 502 5.79 -15.35 4.98
C GLY A 502 6.93 -15.51 4.00
N VAL A 503 8.15 -15.31 4.48
CA VAL A 503 9.37 -15.46 3.66
C VAL A 503 10.37 -16.37 4.34
N ALA A 504 11.36 -16.83 3.57
CA ALA A 504 12.53 -17.54 4.06
C ALA A 504 13.77 -17.09 3.30
N GLU A 505 14.95 -17.41 3.84
CA GLU A 505 16.21 -17.15 3.19
C GLU A 505 16.29 -17.89 1.85
N GLY A 506 16.71 -17.18 0.81
CA GLY A 506 16.95 -17.73 -0.51
C GLY A 506 18.45 -17.93 -0.78
N LYS A 507 18.83 -18.04 -2.02
CA LYS A 507 20.24 -18.06 -2.43
C LYS A 507 20.73 -16.62 -2.54
N PRO A 508 21.67 -16.16 -1.71
CA PRO A 508 22.21 -14.82 -1.79
C PRO A 508 22.89 -14.56 -3.13
N ALA A 509 22.52 -13.49 -3.81
CA ALA A 509 23.14 -13.09 -5.07
C ALA A 509 22.90 -11.61 -5.35
N ASP A 510 23.90 -10.95 -5.89
CA ASP A 510 23.77 -9.62 -6.47
C ASP A 510 23.02 -9.70 -7.80
N ILE A 511 22.37 -8.61 -8.19
CA ILE A 511 21.53 -8.57 -9.39
C ILE A 511 22.06 -7.57 -10.40
N LYS A 512 21.90 -7.87 -11.69
CA LYS A 512 22.17 -6.91 -12.74
C LYS A 512 21.01 -5.94 -12.89
N VAL A 513 21.31 -4.69 -13.17
CA VAL A 513 20.31 -3.69 -13.58
C VAL A 513 19.55 -4.21 -14.79
N HIS A 514 18.22 -4.22 -14.72
CA HIS A 514 17.38 -4.48 -15.89
C HIS A 514 17.17 -3.16 -16.63
N ILE A 515 17.74 -3.03 -17.83
CA ILE A 515 17.63 -1.81 -18.63
C ILE A 515 16.16 -1.57 -18.92
N ARG A 516 15.63 -0.42 -18.50
CA ARG A 516 14.20 -0.03 -18.58
C ARG A 516 13.25 -0.99 -17.87
N GLY A 517 13.71 -1.64 -16.82
CA GLY A 517 12.90 -2.63 -16.09
C GLY A 517 12.73 -3.97 -16.81
N ASN A 518 13.23 -4.12 -18.03
CA ASN A 518 13.06 -5.33 -18.82
C ASN A 518 14.00 -6.45 -18.33
N VAL A 519 13.43 -7.54 -17.81
CA VAL A 519 14.16 -8.69 -17.26
C VAL A 519 15.04 -9.43 -18.30
N GLY A 520 14.75 -9.25 -19.59
CA GLY A 520 15.52 -9.82 -20.70
C GLY A 520 16.78 -9.03 -21.04
N THR A 521 16.84 -7.74 -20.71
CA THR A 521 17.93 -6.83 -21.08
C THR A 521 18.73 -6.45 -19.84
N GLN A 522 19.88 -7.10 -19.67
CA GLN A 522 20.71 -6.97 -18.47
C GLN A 522 21.88 -5.99 -18.67
N GLY A 523 22.04 -5.07 -17.74
CA GLY A 523 23.12 -4.11 -17.65
C GLY A 523 24.19 -4.50 -16.61
N LYS A 524 24.72 -3.49 -15.90
CA LYS A 524 25.76 -3.62 -14.88
C LYS A 524 25.30 -4.46 -13.69
N LEU A 525 26.19 -5.30 -13.15
CA LEU A 525 26.01 -5.99 -11.88
C LEU A 525 26.04 -4.98 -10.73
N THR A 526 25.04 -5.03 -9.85
CA THR A 526 24.89 -4.13 -8.70
C THR A 526 24.90 -4.96 -7.42
N ALA A 527 25.77 -4.58 -6.49
CA ALA A 527 25.83 -5.21 -5.17
C ALA A 527 24.59 -4.83 -4.35
N ARG A 528 24.14 -5.74 -3.48
CA ARG A 528 23.04 -5.51 -2.55
C ARG A 528 23.40 -4.37 -1.58
N GLY A 529 22.46 -3.50 -1.30
CA GLY A 529 22.67 -2.30 -0.48
C GLY A 529 21.41 -1.48 -0.28
N PHE A 530 21.59 -0.26 0.18
CA PHE A 530 20.52 0.69 0.53
C PHE A 530 20.67 1.99 -0.27
N PRO A 531 19.62 2.83 -0.34
CA PRO A 531 19.72 4.12 -1.02
C PRO A 531 20.84 5.02 -0.46
N ARG A 532 21.78 5.41 -1.32
CA ARG A 532 22.99 6.18 -0.97
C ARG A 532 22.68 7.56 -0.40
N VAL A 533 21.51 8.11 -0.71
CA VAL A 533 21.07 9.41 -0.16
C VAL A 533 20.88 9.38 1.34
N MET A 534 20.62 8.21 1.93
CA MET A 534 20.45 8.02 3.38
C MET A 534 21.67 7.32 3.99
N ASP A 535 22.81 7.98 3.95
CA ASP A 535 24.06 7.51 4.54
C ASP A 535 24.19 8.03 5.98
N PHE A 536 23.97 7.16 6.96
CA PHE A 536 24.05 7.48 8.40
C PHE A 536 24.87 6.46 9.20
N ASN A 537 25.87 5.81 8.57
CA ASN A 537 26.67 4.75 9.16
C ASN A 537 25.85 3.54 9.64
N GLY A 538 24.85 3.17 8.88
CA GLY A 538 24.03 1.99 9.13
C GLY A 538 24.75 0.67 8.84
N PRO A 539 24.09 -0.49 9.10
CA PRO A 539 24.65 -1.81 8.85
C PRO A 539 24.95 -2.02 7.36
N LYS A 540 26.01 -2.79 7.06
CA LYS A 540 26.36 -3.20 5.69
C LYS A 540 25.83 -4.59 5.41
N VAL A 541 25.42 -4.86 4.17
CA VAL A 541 24.92 -6.17 3.75
C VAL A 541 26.05 -7.21 3.81
N ASP A 542 25.80 -8.33 4.49
CA ASP A 542 26.68 -9.51 4.46
C ASP A 542 26.51 -10.23 3.10
N PRO A 543 27.59 -10.42 2.30
CA PRO A 543 27.52 -11.12 1.03
C PRO A 543 26.98 -12.56 1.11
N LYS A 544 27.13 -13.21 2.27
CA LYS A 544 26.70 -14.59 2.51
C LYS A 544 25.21 -14.72 2.87
N GLN A 545 24.51 -13.62 3.13
CA GLN A 545 23.10 -13.57 3.51
C GLN A 545 22.29 -12.82 2.46
N SER A 546 20.94 -12.93 2.47
CA SER A 546 20.08 -12.13 1.59
C SER A 546 20.27 -10.62 1.77
N GLY A 547 20.58 -10.17 2.99
CA GLY A 547 20.65 -8.79 3.39
C GLY A 547 19.37 -8.28 4.09
N ARG A 548 18.33 -9.13 4.25
CA ARG A 548 17.06 -8.72 4.91
C ARG A 548 17.26 -8.34 6.37
N GLN A 549 18.12 -9.04 7.10
CA GLN A 549 18.42 -8.69 8.50
C GLN A 549 19.04 -7.30 8.58
N GLN A 550 20.02 -7.02 7.71
CA GLN A 550 20.66 -5.71 7.63
C GLN A 550 19.70 -4.61 7.15
N LEU A 551 18.78 -4.94 6.23
CA LEU A 551 17.72 -4.01 5.81
C LEU A 551 16.79 -3.66 6.97
N ALA A 552 16.37 -4.67 7.75
CA ALA A 552 15.52 -4.47 8.91
C ALA A 552 16.20 -3.57 9.97
N GLU A 553 17.48 -3.83 10.27
CA GLU A 553 18.28 -3.00 11.15
C GLU A 553 18.48 -1.57 10.62
N TRP A 554 18.70 -1.43 9.31
CA TRP A 554 18.87 -0.13 8.65
C TRP A 554 17.59 0.71 8.70
N ILE A 555 16.41 0.11 8.47
CA ILE A 555 15.11 0.79 8.59
C ILE A 555 14.84 1.16 10.05
N ALA A 556 15.05 0.24 10.98
CA ALA A 556 14.79 0.40 12.41
C ALA A 556 15.87 1.22 13.15
N HIS A 557 16.91 1.67 12.46
CA HIS A 557 18.03 2.38 13.07
C HIS A 557 17.60 3.76 13.61
N GLN A 558 18.01 4.10 14.83
CA GLN A 558 17.62 5.37 15.46
C GLN A 558 18.06 6.62 14.68
N ASN A 559 19.12 6.50 13.89
CA ASN A 559 19.62 7.59 13.04
C ASN A 559 18.96 7.62 11.65
N ASN A 560 18.07 6.67 11.33
CA ASN A 560 17.31 6.74 10.08
C ASN A 560 16.42 7.98 10.14
N PRO A 561 16.56 8.94 9.21
CA PRO A 561 15.88 10.23 9.32
C PRO A 561 14.37 10.13 9.04
N LEU A 562 13.90 9.04 8.45
CA LEU A 562 12.53 8.90 7.95
C LEU A 562 11.63 8.03 8.85
N THR A 563 12.10 6.89 9.32
CA THR A 563 11.25 5.87 9.96
C THR A 563 10.42 6.44 11.11
N ALA A 564 11.06 7.11 12.07
CA ALA A 564 10.35 7.71 13.20
C ALA A 564 9.45 8.88 12.78
N ARG A 565 9.88 9.73 11.84
CA ARG A 565 9.06 10.84 11.31
C ARG A 565 7.82 10.35 10.60
N VAL A 566 7.95 9.35 9.73
CA VAL A 566 6.82 8.81 8.94
C VAL A 566 5.78 8.19 9.87
N PHE A 567 6.21 7.38 10.83
CA PHE A 567 5.27 6.76 11.77
C PHE A 567 4.60 7.80 12.70
N ALA A 568 5.37 8.71 13.28
CA ALA A 568 4.83 9.78 14.11
C ALA A 568 3.83 10.67 13.34
N ASN A 569 4.11 10.96 12.07
CA ASN A 569 3.22 11.71 11.19
C ASN A 569 1.92 10.95 10.90
N ARG A 570 1.95 9.62 10.71
CA ARG A 570 0.74 8.81 10.56
C ARG A 570 -0.10 8.78 11.83
N VAL A 571 0.54 8.62 13.00
CA VAL A 571 -0.16 8.72 14.29
C VAL A 571 -0.85 10.08 14.42
N TRP A 572 -0.14 11.16 14.13
CA TRP A 572 -0.70 12.52 14.10
C TRP A 572 -1.86 12.64 13.12
N HIS A 573 -1.72 12.11 11.91
CA HIS A 573 -2.78 12.12 10.91
C HIS A 573 -4.05 11.42 11.40
N HIS A 574 -3.95 10.24 11.99
CA HIS A 574 -5.11 9.50 12.49
C HIS A 574 -5.82 10.23 13.63
N LEU A 575 -5.07 10.95 14.49
CA LEU A 575 -5.64 11.69 15.63
C LEU A 575 -6.22 13.06 15.23
N PHE A 576 -5.64 13.74 14.24
CA PHE A 576 -6.05 15.09 13.84
C PHE A 576 -6.77 15.16 12.47
N GLY A 577 -6.82 14.07 11.72
CA GLY A 577 -7.38 14.03 10.36
C GLY A 577 -6.48 14.65 9.27
N ARG A 578 -5.35 15.27 9.65
CA ARG A 578 -4.34 15.82 8.75
C ARG A 578 -2.95 15.55 9.33
N GLY A 579 -2.03 15.03 8.51
CA GLY A 579 -0.63 14.88 8.88
C GLY A 579 0.09 16.24 8.95
N ILE A 580 1.14 16.33 9.74
CA ILE A 580 2.09 17.47 9.70
C ILE A 580 2.71 17.54 8.31
N VAL A 581 3.04 16.39 7.71
CA VAL A 581 3.23 16.20 6.27
C VAL A 581 1.92 15.62 5.74
N SER A 582 1.19 16.38 4.89
CA SER A 582 -0.15 15.98 4.43
C SER A 582 -0.12 14.77 3.49
N THR A 583 0.98 14.56 2.77
CA THR A 583 1.26 13.38 1.94
C THR A 583 1.89 12.27 2.79
N VAL A 584 1.08 11.59 3.62
CA VAL A 584 1.55 10.67 4.67
C VAL A 584 2.38 9.47 4.17
N ASP A 585 2.26 9.13 2.89
CA ASP A 585 2.97 8.02 2.23
C ASP A 585 4.06 8.49 1.26
N ASN A 586 4.33 9.82 1.22
CA ASN A 586 5.36 10.40 0.36
C ASN A 586 6.06 11.57 1.05
N PHE A 587 7.28 11.32 1.49
CA PHE A 587 8.21 12.28 2.12
C PHE A 587 9.31 12.74 1.13
N GLY A 588 9.28 12.24 -0.11
CA GLY A 588 10.17 12.66 -1.20
C GLY A 588 9.86 14.06 -1.74
N LYS A 589 10.58 14.46 -2.77
CA LYS A 589 10.48 15.81 -3.38
C LYS A 589 9.10 16.12 -3.99
N THR A 590 8.31 15.11 -4.32
CA THR A 590 6.93 15.28 -4.81
C THR A 590 5.90 15.30 -3.69
N GLY A 591 6.31 15.01 -2.46
CA GLY A 591 5.47 15.13 -1.28
C GLY A 591 5.45 16.56 -0.75
N GLU A 592 4.48 16.83 0.11
CA GLU A 592 4.37 18.12 0.79
C GLU A 592 5.45 18.30 1.86
N ARG A 593 5.81 19.55 2.10
CA ARG A 593 6.70 19.89 3.22
C ARG A 593 5.92 19.85 4.54
N PRO A 594 6.57 19.54 5.66
CA PRO A 594 5.92 19.59 6.96
C PRO A 594 5.46 21.02 7.30
N SER A 595 4.20 21.16 7.71
CA SER A 595 3.64 22.44 8.15
C SER A 595 4.31 22.96 9.43
N ASN A 596 4.85 22.05 10.25
CA ASN A 596 5.63 22.33 11.45
C ASN A 596 6.79 21.33 11.56
N PRO A 597 7.95 21.60 10.91
CA PRO A 597 9.12 20.69 10.94
C PRO A 597 9.62 20.39 12.36
N ALA A 598 9.62 21.40 13.23
CA ALA A 598 10.09 21.27 14.59
C ALA A 598 9.20 20.34 15.44
N LEU A 599 7.89 20.40 15.26
CA LEU A 599 6.95 19.48 15.89
C LEU A 599 7.16 18.04 15.40
N LEU A 600 7.34 17.86 14.10
CA LEU A 600 7.58 16.53 13.52
C LEU A 600 8.86 15.91 14.08
N ASP A 601 9.92 16.68 14.16
CA ASP A 601 11.20 16.23 14.71
C ASP A 601 11.12 15.97 16.22
N HIS A 602 10.39 16.78 16.97
CA HIS A 602 10.14 16.54 18.39
C HIS A 602 9.39 15.23 18.61
N LEU A 603 8.33 14.98 17.86
CA LEU A 603 7.58 13.72 17.95
C LEU A 603 8.44 12.51 17.58
N ALA A 604 9.21 12.60 16.50
CA ALA A 604 10.10 11.53 16.07
C ALA A 604 11.19 11.22 17.11
N ALA A 605 11.87 12.25 17.63
CA ALA A 605 12.89 12.08 18.67
C ALA A 605 12.32 11.53 19.97
N SER A 606 11.15 12.04 20.41
CA SER A 606 10.45 11.56 21.60
C SER A 606 10.01 10.11 21.44
N PHE A 607 9.56 9.71 20.27
CA PHE A 607 9.17 8.32 19.98
C PHE A 607 10.35 7.36 20.14
N VAL A 608 11.50 7.69 19.55
CA VAL A 608 12.74 6.91 19.68
C VAL A 608 13.18 6.86 21.15
N ALA A 609 13.25 8.01 21.84
CA ALA A 609 13.68 8.12 23.22
C ALA A 609 12.79 7.35 24.20
N ASN A 610 11.49 7.22 23.91
CA ASN A 610 10.54 6.45 24.69
C ASN A 610 10.55 4.94 24.35
N GLY A 611 11.58 4.43 23.67
CA GLY A 611 11.75 3.02 23.33
C GLY A 611 10.80 2.57 22.20
N TRP A 612 10.49 3.44 21.27
CA TRP A 612 9.61 3.16 20.13
C TRP A 612 8.20 2.69 20.55
N SER A 613 7.73 3.10 21.74
CA SER A 613 6.42 2.76 22.27
C SER A 613 5.31 3.55 21.55
N VAL A 614 4.45 2.85 20.85
CA VAL A 614 3.30 3.46 20.13
C VAL A 614 2.29 4.02 21.14
N LYS A 615 2.01 3.30 22.22
CA LYS A 615 1.08 3.76 23.27
C LYS A 615 1.57 5.03 23.96
N LYS A 616 2.87 5.13 24.26
CA LYS A 616 3.44 6.36 24.85
C LYS A 616 3.35 7.55 23.90
N LEU A 617 3.64 7.36 22.60
CA LEU A 617 3.51 8.42 21.59
C LEU A 617 2.07 8.92 21.51
N ILE A 618 1.10 8.02 21.37
CA ILE A 618 -0.34 8.36 21.31
C ILE A 618 -0.78 9.06 22.60
N ARG A 619 -0.41 8.52 23.75
CA ARG A 619 -0.72 9.09 25.05
C ARG A 619 -0.22 10.54 25.17
N GLN A 620 1.02 10.79 24.77
CA GLN A 620 1.63 12.13 24.77
C GLN A 620 0.84 13.11 23.91
N ILE A 621 0.39 12.67 22.73
CA ILE A 621 -0.38 13.51 21.81
C ILE A 621 -1.81 13.77 22.35
N VAL A 622 -2.50 12.73 22.80
CA VAL A 622 -3.90 12.84 23.29
C VAL A 622 -4.00 13.68 24.55
N LEU A 623 -2.98 13.66 25.42
CA LEU A 623 -2.95 14.48 26.64
C LEU A 623 -2.49 15.92 26.39
N SER A 624 -2.02 16.28 25.19
CA SER A 624 -1.72 17.68 24.85
C SER A 624 -2.99 18.53 24.83
N ARG A 625 -2.87 19.81 25.15
CA ARG A 625 -3.99 20.76 25.04
C ARG A 625 -4.43 20.91 23.59
N THR A 626 -3.50 20.82 22.67
CA THR A 626 -3.76 20.87 21.22
C THR A 626 -4.79 19.81 20.77
N TYR A 627 -4.70 18.57 21.26
CA TYR A 627 -5.70 17.54 20.99
C TYR A 627 -7.05 17.84 21.66
N GLN A 628 -7.02 18.50 22.81
CA GLN A 628 -8.22 18.81 23.61
C GLN A 628 -8.96 20.07 23.14
N LEU A 629 -8.48 20.76 22.10
CA LEU A 629 -9.17 21.91 21.52
C LEU A 629 -10.54 21.53 20.95
N SER A 630 -11.48 22.48 20.97
CA SER A 630 -12.79 22.37 20.32
C SER A 630 -12.66 22.45 18.79
N THR A 631 -13.75 22.10 18.09
CA THR A 631 -13.90 22.29 16.64
C THR A 631 -14.49 23.66 16.28
N THR A 632 -14.64 24.55 17.25
CA THR A 632 -15.31 25.86 17.10
C THR A 632 -14.66 26.66 15.97
N HIS A 633 -15.50 27.25 15.12
CA HIS A 633 -15.05 28.15 14.05
C HIS A 633 -14.63 29.49 14.63
N HIS A 634 -13.49 30.01 14.14
CA HIS A 634 -13.02 31.36 14.45
C HIS A 634 -12.67 32.08 13.15
N ALA A 635 -13.47 33.09 12.78
CA ALA A 635 -13.40 33.72 11.45
C ALA A 635 -12.03 34.29 11.07
N ALA A 636 -11.33 34.95 12.01
CA ALA A 636 -9.99 35.49 11.75
C ALA A 636 -8.93 34.39 11.52
N ASN A 637 -8.98 33.32 12.32
CA ASN A 637 -8.07 32.18 12.14
C ASN A 637 -8.36 31.46 10.83
N PHE A 638 -9.64 31.25 10.50
CA PHE A 638 -10.05 30.61 9.25
C PHE A 638 -9.61 31.43 8.02
N LYS A 639 -9.68 32.74 8.08
CA LYS A 639 -9.18 33.62 7.00
C LYS A 639 -7.66 33.49 6.80
N ALA A 640 -6.90 33.30 7.87
CA ALA A 640 -5.43 33.19 7.82
C ALA A 640 -4.91 31.78 7.55
N ASP A 641 -5.60 30.76 8.02
CA ASP A 641 -5.27 29.33 7.88
C ASP A 641 -6.57 28.53 7.72
N PRO A 642 -7.19 28.55 6.52
CA PRO A 642 -8.47 27.89 6.25
C PRO A 642 -8.37 26.37 6.38
N ASP A 643 -7.22 25.79 6.04
CA ASP A 643 -6.97 24.35 6.09
C ASP A 643 -6.52 23.84 7.46
N ASN A 644 -6.47 24.73 8.47
CA ASN A 644 -6.02 24.39 9.82
C ASN A 644 -4.66 23.69 9.86
N THR A 645 -3.73 24.14 9.03
CA THR A 645 -2.37 23.56 8.91
C THR A 645 -1.54 23.78 10.18
N LEU A 646 -1.88 24.80 10.96
CA LEU A 646 -1.25 25.18 12.22
C LEU A 646 -1.97 24.63 13.46
N PHE A 647 -3.05 23.86 13.28
CA PHE A 647 -3.81 23.20 14.37
C PHE A 647 -4.35 24.16 15.43
N TRP A 648 -4.89 25.32 15.00
CA TRP A 648 -5.50 26.31 15.92
C TRP A 648 -6.84 25.85 16.50
N LYS A 649 -7.45 24.79 15.95
CA LYS A 649 -8.61 24.06 16.45
C LYS A 649 -8.46 22.56 16.19
N MET A 650 -9.31 21.72 16.77
CA MET A 650 -9.46 20.33 16.35
C MET A 650 -10.26 20.27 15.04
N ASN A 651 -9.86 19.36 14.14
CA ASN A 651 -10.63 19.11 12.93
C ASN A 651 -11.83 18.21 13.21
N GLN A 652 -12.96 18.54 12.62
CA GLN A 652 -14.09 17.63 12.53
C GLN A 652 -13.73 16.51 11.56
N ARG A 653 -13.95 15.25 11.94
CA ARG A 653 -13.61 14.08 11.14
C ARG A 653 -14.79 13.14 11.01
N ARG A 654 -15.00 12.57 9.82
CA ARG A 654 -15.98 11.50 9.62
C ARG A 654 -15.41 10.20 10.21
N LEU A 655 -16.28 9.39 10.82
CA LEU A 655 -15.96 8.01 11.20
C LEU A 655 -15.56 7.20 9.95
N ASP A 656 -14.57 6.33 10.07
CA ASP A 656 -14.26 5.37 9.03
C ASP A 656 -15.31 4.24 8.97
N ALA A 657 -15.26 3.45 7.90
CA ALA A 657 -16.23 2.42 7.59
C ALA A 657 -16.40 1.39 8.74
N GLU A 658 -15.28 0.99 9.35
CA GLU A 658 -15.27 0.02 10.45
C GLU A 658 -15.92 0.62 11.70
N SER A 659 -15.53 1.82 12.09
CA SER A 659 -16.11 2.50 13.26
C SER A 659 -17.59 2.79 13.08
N MET A 660 -18.03 3.12 11.85
CA MET A 660 -19.45 3.31 11.56
C MET A 660 -20.24 2.01 11.78
N ARG A 661 -19.81 0.91 11.16
CA ARG A 661 -20.48 -0.39 11.30
C ARG A 661 -20.46 -0.86 12.77
N ASP A 662 -19.31 -0.81 13.41
CA ASP A 662 -19.15 -1.29 14.78
C ASP A 662 -19.96 -0.47 15.77
N THR A 663 -20.10 0.86 15.54
CA THR A 663 -20.96 1.73 16.35
C THR A 663 -22.45 1.38 16.19
N MET A 664 -22.91 1.06 14.97
CA MET A 664 -24.29 0.62 14.75
C MET A 664 -24.60 -0.68 15.49
N LEU A 665 -23.68 -1.65 15.43
CA LEU A 665 -23.79 -2.90 16.19
C LEU A 665 -23.76 -2.66 17.70
N ALA A 666 -22.90 -1.76 18.19
CA ALA A 666 -22.82 -1.44 19.61
C ALA A 666 -24.09 -0.71 20.11
N ALA A 667 -24.64 0.25 19.35
CA ALA A 667 -25.88 0.94 19.67
C ALA A 667 -27.06 -0.04 19.70
N ALA A 668 -27.12 -0.97 18.76
CA ALA A 668 -28.11 -2.05 18.69
C ALA A 668 -27.94 -3.13 19.79
N GLY A 669 -26.82 -3.16 20.52
CA GLY A 669 -26.50 -4.21 21.48
C GLY A 669 -26.16 -5.57 20.84
N GLN A 670 -25.80 -5.57 19.58
CA GLN A 670 -25.50 -6.76 18.78
C GLN A 670 -23.98 -7.00 18.60
N LEU A 671 -23.11 -6.06 19.01
CA LEU A 671 -21.68 -6.20 18.85
C LEU A 671 -21.11 -7.29 19.76
N ASN A 672 -20.49 -8.31 19.17
CA ASN A 672 -19.68 -9.28 19.89
C ASN A 672 -18.25 -8.70 20.08
N PRO A 673 -17.83 -8.40 21.31
CA PRO A 673 -16.52 -7.80 21.57
C PRO A 673 -15.36 -8.83 21.57
N SER A 674 -15.67 -10.14 21.49
CA SER A 674 -14.64 -11.18 21.52
C SER A 674 -13.85 -11.21 20.22
N PRO A 675 -12.52 -11.50 20.26
CA PRO A 675 -11.75 -11.72 19.05
C PRO A 675 -12.30 -12.89 18.23
N TYR A 676 -12.39 -12.71 16.90
CA TYR A 676 -12.75 -13.79 16.00
C TYR A 676 -11.52 -14.59 15.61
N GLN A 677 -11.45 -15.86 16.01
CA GLN A 677 -10.33 -16.74 15.68
C GLN A 677 -10.45 -17.28 14.25
N GLY A 678 -9.45 -17.04 13.42
CA GLY A 678 -9.40 -17.51 12.05
C GLY A 678 -9.97 -16.52 11.04
N SER A 679 -10.50 -17.06 9.94
CA SER A 679 -11.15 -16.30 8.88
C SER A 679 -12.26 -17.11 8.24
N VAL A 680 -13.32 -16.44 7.81
CA VAL A 680 -14.40 -17.03 7.00
C VAL A 680 -13.84 -17.67 5.72
N LEU A 681 -12.78 -17.11 5.14
CA LEU A 681 -12.12 -17.65 3.95
C LEU A 681 -11.44 -19.01 4.17
N THR A 682 -11.13 -19.40 5.40
CA THR A 682 -10.63 -20.76 5.69
C THR A 682 -11.64 -21.85 5.31
N GLN A 683 -12.93 -21.52 5.36
CA GLN A 683 -14.01 -22.46 5.00
C GLN A 683 -14.14 -22.59 3.47
N VAL A 684 -13.76 -21.59 2.72
CA VAL A 684 -13.79 -21.57 1.25
C VAL A 684 -12.59 -22.35 0.66
N GLY A 685 -11.51 -22.53 1.44
CA GLY A 685 -10.29 -23.24 1.01
C GLY A 685 -9.48 -22.46 -0.02
N GLY A 686 -8.56 -23.14 -0.70
CA GLY A 686 -7.69 -22.56 -1.73
C GLY A 686 -8.39 -22.34 -3.08
N VAL A 687 -9.57 -21.76 -3.10
CA VAL A 687 -10.43 -21.60 -4.27
C VAL A 687 -10.04 -20.34 -5.06
N ASN A 688 -10.25 -20.39 -6.38
CA ASN A 688 -10.13 -19.22 -7.24
C ASN A 688 -11.43 -18.40 -7.15
N LEU A 689 -11.42 -17.35 -6.32
CA LEU A 689 -12.58 -16.49 -6.08
C LEU A 689 -13.09 -15.78 -7.35
N GLY A 690 -12.19 -15.48 -8.29
CA GLY A 690 -12.56 -14.79 -9.54
C GLY A 690 -13.39 -15.63 -10.53
N ARG A 691 -13.53 -16.95 -10.33
CA ARG A 691 -14.35 -17.83 -11.18
C ARG A 691 -15.73 -18.13 -10.62
N GLU A 692 -15.94 -17.88 -9.34
CA GLU A 692 -17.20 -18.24 -8.65
C GLU A 692 -17.86 -16.98 -8.11
N LEU A 693 -18.65 -16.31 -8.94
CA LEU A 693 -19.41 -15.10 -8.58
C LEU A 693 -20.22 -15.28 -7.28
N ALA A 694 -20.79 -16.48 -7.09
CA ALA A 694 -21.55 -16.80 -5.88
C ALA A 694 -20.69 -16.73 -4.59
N ASN A 695 -19.39 -17.07 -4.66
CA ASN A 695 -18.51 -16.96 -3.49
C ASN A 695 -18.12 -15.51 -3.21
N LEU A 696 -17.91 -14.68 -4.24
CA LEU A 696 -17.69 -13.25 -4.06
C LEU A 696 -18.89 -12.58 -3.40
N THR A 697 -20.12 -12.88 -3.86
CA THR A 697 -21.36 -12.33 -3.28
C THR A 697 -21.54 -12.76 -1.82
N LYS A 698 -21.24 -14.02 -1.47
CA LYS A 698 -21.27 -14.48 -0.08
C LYS A 698 -20.29 -13.73 0.82
N LEU A 699 -19.09 -13.43 0.32
CA LEU A 699 -18.08 -12.66 1.08
C LEU A 699 -18.48 -11.19 1.26
N GLN A 700 -19.13 -10.60 0.26
CA GLN A 700 -19.61 -9.20 0.35
C GLN A 700 -20.75 -9.05 1.36
N ASN A 701 -21.58 -10.09 1.50
CA ASN A 701 -22.77 -10.09 2.35
C ASN A 701 -22.60 -10.92 3.63
N VAL A 702 -21.35 -11.15 4.07
CA VAL A 702 -21.10 -11.94 5.27
C VAL A 702 -21.72 -11.28 6.51
N GLN A 703 -22.55 -12.04 7.22
CA GLN A 703 -23.13 -11.61 8.50
C GLN A 703 -22.20 -12.06 9.64
N LEU A 704 -21.55 -11.14 10.29
CA LEU A 704 -20.66 -11.36 11.41
C LEU A 704 -20.88 -10.27 12.46
N ASP A 705 -21.22 -10.61 13.68
CA ASP A 705 -21.51 -9.64 14.73
C ASP A 705 -20.24 -9.14 15.45
N HIS A 706 -19.07 -9.66 15.08
CA HIS A 706 -17.77 -9.23 15.58
C HIS A 706 -17.31 -7.89 14.98
N ARG A 707 -16.26 -7.34 15.55
CA ARG A 707 -15.60 -6.14 15.05
C ARG A 707 -15.26 -6.25 13.56
N SER A 708 -15.38 -5.13 12.86
CA SER A 708 -15.16 -5.05 11.41
C SER A 708 -13.76 -5.45 10.96
N ILE A 709 -12.75 -5.37 11.83
CA ILE A 709 -11.38 -5.84 11.53
C ILE A 709 -11.33 -7.34 11.23
N TYR A 710 -12.32 -8.11 11.72
CA TYR A 710 -12.43 -9.56 11.50
C TYR A 710 -13.23 -9.94 10.27
N LEU A 711 -13.87 -8.97 9.60
CA LEU A 711 -14.54 -9.23 8.33
C LEU A 711 -13.53 -9.69 7.27
N PRO A 712 -13.92 -10.64 6.38
CA PRO A 712 -13.02 -11.09 5.33
C PRO A 712 -12.76 -9.97 4.32
N VAL A 713 -11.51 -9.56 4.17
CA VAL A 713 -11.07 -8.59 3.16
C VAL A 713 -10.51 -9.35 1.97
N ALA A 714 -11.35 -9.67 1.00
CA ALA A 714 -10.88 -10.21 -0.27
C ALA A 714 -10.78 -9.09 -1.32
N ARG A 715 -9.66 -9.02 -2.05
CA ARG A 715 -9.49 -8.07 -3.17
C ARG A 715 -10.64 -8.28 -4.17
N GLN A 716 -11.24 -7.21 -4.65
CA GLN A 716 -12.44 -7.20 -5.50
C GLN A 716 -13.76 -7.63 -4.82
N ALA A 717 -13.73 -8.04 -3.55
CA ALA A 717 -14.92 -8.47 -2.79
C ALA A 717 -14.89 -7.94 -1.35
N VAL A 718 -14.66 -6.66 -1.20
CA VAL A 718 -14.77 -5.96 0.10
C VAL A 718 -16.25 -5.95 0.52
N PRO A 719 -16.59 -6.22 1.82
CA PRO A 719 -17.95 -6.13 2.32
C PRO A 719 -18.64 -4.81 1.97
N GLU A 720 -19.91 -4.87 1.55
CA GLU A 720 -20.63 -3.72 1.00
C GLU A 720 -20.66 -2.52 1.96
N VAL A 721 -20.91 -2.78 3.25
CA VAL A 721 -20.93 -1.74 4.30
C VAL A 721 -19.59 -1.02 4.43
N LEU A 722 -18.48 -1.72 4.24
CA LEU A 722 -17.16 -1.10 4.27
C LEU A 722 -16.89 -0.30 2.99
N LYS A 723 -17.25 -0.86 1.84
CA LYS A 723 -17.09 -0.21 0.54
C LYS A 723 -17.89 1.09 0.43
N ALA A 724 -19.09 1.14 0.99
CA ALA A 724 -19.94 2.33 0.98
C ALA A 724 -19.30 3.54 1.69
N PHE A 725 -18.41 3.32 2.65
CA PHE A 725 -17.79 4.36 3.47
C PHE A 725 -16.27 4.46 3.31
N ASP A 726 -15.78 4.31 2.08
CA ASP A 726 -14.39 4.57 1.69
C ASP A 726 -13.35 3.68 2.41
N PHE A 727 -13.62 2.37 2.48
CA PHE A 727 -12.63 1.40 2.94
C PHE A 727 -11.36 1.46 2.06
N ALA A 728 -10.19 1.26 2.67
CA ALA A 728 -8.92 1.29 1.97
C ALA A 728 -8.86 0.26 0.83
N GLU A 729 -8.28 0.65 -0.33
CA GLU A 729 -7.98 -0.30 -1.41
C GLU A 729 -6.91 -1.32 -0.96
N PRO A 730 -7.25 -2.60 -0.82
CA PRO A 730 -6.34 -3.57 -0.21
C PRO A 730 -5.21 -4.05 -1.14
N SER A 731 -5.06 -3.44 -2.33
CA SER A 731 -4.01 -3.80 -3.30
C SER A 731 -2.81 -2.86 -3.26
N ILE A 732 -2.93 -1.73 -2.57
CA ILE A 732 -1.91 -0.68 -2.48
C ILE A 732 -1.71 -0.25 -1.02
N ILE A 733 -0.61 0.46 -0.77
CA ILE A 733 -0.34 1.07 0.54
C ILE A 733 -1.24 2.29 0.70
N VAL A 734 -1.99 2.34 1.80
CA VAL A 734 -2.91 3.43 2.12
C VAL A 734 -2.66 3.91 3.55
N GLY A 735 -1.84 4.94 3.71
CA GLY A 735 -1.64 5.61 5.02
C GLY A 735 -2.68 6.70 5.30
N ARG A 736 -3.42 7.11 4.26
CA ARG A 736 -4.54 8.05 4.34
C ARG A 736 -5.65 7.60 3.41
N ARG A 737 -6.81 7.30 3.98
CA ARG A 737 -8.02 6.98 3.19
C ARG A 737 -8.63 8.27 2.61
N GLU A 738 -9.27 8.13 1.47
CA GLU A 738 -10.14 9.18 0.95
C GLU A 738 -11.40 9.31 1.84
N ILE A 739 -12.00 10.49 1.84
CA ILE A 739 -13.26 10.75 2.54
C ILE A 739 -14.19 11.42 1.53
N THR A 740 -15.14 10.65 1.02
CA THR A 740 -16.14 11.14 0.07
C THR A 740 -17.47 11.41 0.75
N THR A 741 -18.26 12.29 0.16
CA THR A 741 -19.67 12.49 0.52
C THR A 741 -20.47 12.38 -0.76
N VAL A 742 -21.07 11.22 -0.98
CA VAL A 742 -21.78 10.86 -2.21
C VAL A 742 -23.21 10.40 -1.92
N PRO A 743 -24.18 10.61 -2.83
CA PRO A 743 -25.57 10.20 -2.63
C PRO A 743 -25.76 8.73 -2.31
N THR A 744 -24.89 7.86 -2.83
CA THR A 744 -24.94 6.42 -2.58
C THR A 744 -24.77 6.05 -1.10
N GLN A 745 -24.04 6.86 -0.33
CA GLN A 745 -23.91 6.68 1.13
C GLN A 745 -25.23 6.97 1.85
N ALA A 746 -25.95 8.02 1.45
CA ALA A 746 -27.28 8.32 1.99
C ALA A 746 -28.27 7.20 1.63
N LEU A 747 -28.28 6.75 0.37
CA LEU A 747 -29.14 5.64 -0.06
C LEU A 747 -28.82 4.34 0.69
N PHE A 748 -27.56 4.06 0.99
CA PHE A 748 -27.17 2.91 1.81
C PHE A 748 -27.74 3.02 3.23
N LEU A 749 -27.65 4.19 3.88
CA LEU A 749 -28.18 4.42 5.23
C LEU A 749 -29.70 4.31 5.29
N LEU A 750 -30.39 4.62 4.19
CA LEU A 750 -31.85 4.55 4.14
C LEU A 750 -32.40 3.17 3.77
N ASN A 751 -31.68 2.39 2.93
CA ASN A 751 -32.25 1.21 2.30
C ASN A 751 -31.52 -0.11 2.62
N SER A 752 -30.31 -0.07 3.21
CA SER A 752 -29.54 -1.28 3.47
C SER A 752 -30.23 -2.16 4.52
N GLU A 753 -30.38 -3.43 4.22
CA GLU A 753 -30.89 -4.44 5.16
C GLU A 753 -30.11 -4.45 6.48
N PHE A 754 -28.80 -4.25 6.42
CA PHE A 754 -27.96 -4.13 7.62
C PHE A 754 -28.44 -2.98 8.51
N ILE A 755 -28.64 -1.80 7.92
CA ILE A 755 -29.07 -0.61 8.69
C ILE A 755 -30.47 -0.82 9.29
N LEU A 756 -31.41 -1.31 8.50
CA LEU A 756 -32.78 -1.59 8.96
C LEU A 756 -32.80 -2.59 10.13
N LYS A 757 -31.98 -3.64 10.03
CA LYS A 757 -31.82 -4.64 11.11
C LYS A 757 -31.25 -4.02 12.38
N GLN A 758 -30.20 -3.18 12.28
CA GLN A 758 -29.59 -2.57 13.45
C GLN A 758 -30.52 -1.52 14.08
N SER A 759 -31.23 -0.75 13.26
CA SER A 759 -32.22 0.25 13.73
C SER A 759 -33.35 -0.43 14.52
N ARG A 760 -33.87 -1.56 14.03
CA ARG A 760 -34.87 -2.35 14.73
C ARG A 760 -34.34 -2.89 16.06
N ALA A 761 -33.13 -3.48 16.06
CA ALA A 761 -32.53 -4.03 17.28
C ALA A 761 -32.24 -2.91 18.31
N MET A 762 -31.83 -1.72 17.88
CA MET A 762 -31.69 -0.54 18.73
C MET A 762 -33.03 -0.11 19.33
N ALA A 763 -34.10 -0.08 18.55
CA ALA A 763 -35.46 0.20 19.03
C ALA A 763 -35.91 -0.83 20.08
N GLU A 764 -35.72 -2.13 19.81
CA GLU A 764 -36.04 -3.20 20.77
C GLU A 764 -35.24 -3.05 22.10
N ARG A 765 -33.99 -2.58 22.02
CA ARG A 765 -33.17 -2.27 23.21
C ARG A 765 -33.72 -1.09 23.98
N VAL A 766 -34.04 0.00 23.30
CA VAL A 766 -34.53 1.25 23.89
C VAL A 766 -35.92 1.04 24.54
N LEU A 767 -36.80 0.30 23.90
CA LEU A 767 -38.16 0.01 24.41
C LEU A 767 -38.17 -0.76 25.74
N LYS A 768 -37.10 -1.41 26.14
CA LYS A 768 -36.95 -2.05 27.46
C LYS A 768 -36.84 -1.04 28.60
N THR A 769 -36.55 0.22 28.29
CA THR A 769 -36.42 1.29 29.29
C THR A 769 -37.81 1.86 29.60
N PRO A 770 -38.18 2.03 30.88
CA PRO A 770 -39.46 2.59 31.24
C PRO A 770 -39.51 4.12 31.01
N GLY A 771 -40.65 4.58 30.50
CA GLY A 771 -40.91 6.01 30.25
C GLY A 771 -40.32 6.54 28.94
N GLU A 772 -41.17 7.22 28.16
CA GLU A 772 -40.83 7.73 26.83
C GLU A 772 -39.59 8.65 26.84
N ARG A 773 -39.56 9.61 27.76
CA ARG A 773 -38.45 10.55 27.92
C ARG A 773 -37.11 9.80 28.12
N ASN A 774 -37.10 8.81 28.99
CA ASN A 774 -35.88 8.04 29.26
C ASN A 774 -35.45 7.19 28.03
N ARG A 775 -36.40 6.70 27.25
CA ARG A 775 -36.20 5.97 25.98
C ARG A 775 -35.54 6.88 24.95
N ILE A 776 -36.03 8.12 24.80
CA ILE A 776 -35.47 9.13 23.90
C ILE A 776 -34.05 9.45 24.33
N ASP A 777 -33.82 9.77 25.61
CA ASP A 777 -32.49 10.07 26.15
C ASP A 777 -31.51 8.88 25.91
N LEU A 778 -31.93 7.64 26.14
CA LEU A 778 -31.09 6.48 25.88
C LEU A 778 -30.74 6.37 24.40
N ALA A 779 -31.67 6.57 23.48
CA ALA A 779 -31.43 6.52 22.05
C ALA A 779 -30.37 7.55 21.64
N PHE A 780 -30.44 8.78 22.13
CA PHE A 780 -29.44 9.84 21.89
C PHE A 780 -28.09 9.51 22.56
N GLN A 781 -28.08 8.93 23.75
CA GLN A 781 -26.85 8.52 24.42
C GLN A 781 -26.13 7.40 23.64
N LEU A 782 -26.86 6.42 23.12
CA LEU A 782 -26.31 5.32 22.32
C LEU A 782 -25.77 5.81 20.97
N ALA A 783 -26.43 6.78 20.33
CA ALA A 783 -26.02 7.31 19.03
C ALA A 783 -24.92 8.39 19.16
N PHE A 784 -25.04 9.31 20.13
CA PHE A 784 -24.26 10.55 20.17
C PHE A 784 -23.46 10.75 21.45
N ALA A 785 -23.56 9.85 22.43
CA ALA A 785 -22.95 9.95 23.77
C ALA A 785 -23.45 11.18 24.59
N ARG A 786 -24.67 11.65 24.32
CA ARG A 786 -25.36 12.73 25.06
C ARG A 786 -26.84 12.46 25.17
N PRO A 787 -27.54 13.03 26.18
CA PRO A 787 -29.02 13.03 26.19
C PRO A 787 -29.56 13.93 25.08
N ALA A 788 -30.83 13.78 24.79
CA ALA A 788 -31.55 14.70 23.91
C ALA A 788 -31.68 16.10 24.56
N THR A 789 -31.68 17.14 23.74
CA THR A 789 -32.07 18.50 24.18
C THR A 789 -33.59 18.58 24.38
N THR A 790 -34.06 19.64 25.03
CA THR A 790 -35.50 19.86 25.22
C THR A 790 -36.28 19.88 23.89
N ASP A 791 -35.71 20.55 22.87
CA ASP A 791 -36.29 20.58 21.52
C ASP A 791 -36.29 19.22 20.82
N GLU A 792 -35.24 18.46 20.95
CA GLU A 792 -35.13 17.11 20.40
C GLU A 792 -36.13 16.17 21.10
N GLN A 793 -36.28 16.27 22.41
CA GLN A 793 -37.31 15.55 23.16
C GLN A 793 -38.72 15.86 22.62
N ALA A 794 -39.08 17.15 22.52
CA ALA A 794 -40.39 17.57 22.04
C ALA A 794 -40.69 17.11 20.61
N ARG A 795 -39.71 17.27 19.69
CA ARG A 795 -39.87 16.84 18.29
C ARG A 795 -39.96 15.31 18.19
N THR A 796 -39.19 14.58 18.98
CA THR A 796 -39.23 13.11 18.96
C THR A 796 -40.56 12.59 19.53
N SER A 797 -41.05 13.15 20.64
CA SER A 797 -42.36 12.79 21.20
C SER A 797 -43.50 13.06 20.22
N ALA A 798 -43.50 14.20 19.52
CA ALA A 798 -44.50 14.49 18.49
C ALA A 798 -44.46 13.48 17.35
N PHE A 799 -43.26 13.14 16.82
CA PHE A 799 -43.08 12.12 15.78
C PHE A 799 -43.60 10.74 16.23
N LEU A 800 -43.27 10.33 17.45
CA LEU A 800 -43.69 9.03 18.00
C LEU A 800 -45.21 8.98 18.18
N ALA A 801 -45.84 10.05 18.63
CA ALA A 801 -47.29 10.13 18.80
C ALA A 801 -48.04 10.08 17.45
N GLU A 802 -47.55 10.80 16.43
CA GLU A 802 -48.14 10.79 15.09
C GLU A 802 -48.03 9.41 14.44
N GLY A 803 -46.82 8.75 14.58
CA GLY A 803 -46.58 7.43 13.98
C GLY A 803 -47.30 6.28 14.68
N ALA A 804 -47.59 6.36 15.97
CA ALA A 804 -48.13 5.25 16.75
C ALA A 804 -49.60 4.91 16.44
N GLY A 805 -50.40 5.82 15.92
CA GLY A 805 -51.77 5.55 15.42
C GLY A 805 -52.68 4.65 16.29
N GLY A 806 -52.33 4.45 17.58
CA GLY A 806 -53.11 3.67 18.53
C GLY A 806 -52.97 2.10 18.47
N SER A 807 -52.14 1.54 17.59
CA SER A 807 -52.01 0.07 17.46
C SER A 807 -50.70 -0.43 18.06
N LYS A 808 -50.73 -1.37 19.02
CA LYS A 808 -49.55 -1.95 19.71
C LYS A 808 -48.50 -2.59 18.78
N GLY A 809 -48.81 -2.98 17.55
CA GLY A 809 -47.87 -3.57 16.57
C GLY A 809 -47.04 -2.50 15.81
N VAL A 810 -47.45 -1.26 15.85
CA VAL A 810 -46.84 -0.14 15.11
C VAL A 810 -45.71 0.54 15.94
N GLU A 811 -45.75 0.47 17.28
CA GLU A 811 -44.77 1.11 18.19
C GLU A 811 -43.33 0.76 17.83
N LEU A 812 -43.00 -0.53 17.70
CA LEU A 812 -41.64 -0.97 17.36
C LEU A 812 -41.17 -0.44 15.99
N GLN A 813 -42.07 -0.37 15.00
CA GLN A 813 -41.71 0.13 13.66
C GLN A 813 -41.41 1.62 13.69
N VAL A 814 -42.20 2.42 14.43
CA VAL A 814 -41.98 3.86 14.55
C VAL A 814 -40.68 4.15 15.29
N TRP A 815 -40.43 3.45 16.40
CA TRP A 815 -39.14 3.55 17.11
C TRP A 815 -37.97 3.08 16.24
N ALA A 816 -38.11 2.05 15.39
CA ALA A 816 -37.07 1.62 14.46
C ALA A 816 -36.76 2.70 13.42
N THR A 817 -37.79 3.37 12.89
CA THR A 817 -37.63 4.48 11.95
C THR A 817 -36.91 5.67 12.62
N PHE A 818 -37.28 6.00 13.86
CA PHE A 818 -36.57 7.02 14.63
C PHE A 818 -35.11 6.66 14.89
N CYS A 819 -34.82 5.43 15.31
CA CYS A 819 -33.45 4.93 15.48
C CYS A 819 -32.66 4.99 14.16
N GLN A 820 -33.30 4.66 13.02
CA GLN A 820 -32.68 4.79 11.71
C GLN A 820 -32.31 6.24 11.40
N ALA A 821 -33.17 7.19 11.69
CA ALA A 821 -32.89 8.62 11.50
C ALA A 821 -31.67 9.08 12.33
N LEU A 822 -31.55 8.61 13.58
CA LEU A 822 -30.36 8.90 14.41
C LEU A 822 -29.10 8.31 13.79
N LEU A 823 -29.11 7.02 13.39
CA LEU A 823 -27.95 6.34 12.78
C LEU A 823 -27.56 6.93 11.41
N ALA A 824 -28.52 7.52 10.68
CA ALA A 824 -28.28 8.18 9.39
C ALA A 824 -27.82 9.65 9.53
N SER A 825 -27.91 10.23 10.71
CA SER A 825 -27.62 11.66 10.96
C SER A 825 -26.15 12.02 10.76
N ALA A 826 -25.86 13.31 10.53
CA ALA A 826 -24.50 13.83 10.46
C ALA A 826 -23.77 13.68 11.83
N GLU A 827 -24.47 13.93 12.96
CA GLU A 827 -23.86 13.83 14.29
C GLU A 827 -23.37 12.42 14.62
N PHE A 828 -24.08 11.39 14.13
CA PHE A 828 -23.62 10.01 14.26
C PHE A 828 -22.30 9.77 13.53
N ARG A 829 -22.19 10.30 12.33
CA ARG A 829 -21.08 10.02 11.40
C ARG A 829 -19.82 10.83 11.67
N TYR A 830 -19.87 11.92 12.42
CA TYR A 830 -18.75 12.84 12.63
C TYR A 830 -18.31 12.90 14.09
N ILE A 831 -16.98 13.06 14.26
CA ILE A 831 -16.32 13.32 15.54
C ILE A 831 -15.91 14.79 15.56
N ASN A 832 -16.29 15.47 16.65
CA ASN A 832 -15.96 16.87 16.92
C ASN A 832 -14.75 17.02 17.82
#